data_f061226ec65fb5cd0b63ee2c3d074df7
#
_entry.id   f061226ec65fb5cd0b63ee2c3d074df7
#
_cell.length_a   1.000
_cell.length_b   1.000
_cell.length_c   1.000
_cell.angle_alpha   90.00
_cell.angle_beta   90.00
_cell.angle_gamma   90.00
#
_symmetry.space_group_name_H-M   'P 1'
#
loop_
_entity.id
_entity.type
_entity.pdbx_description
1 polymer ?
#
loop_
_entity_poly.entity_id
_entity_poly.type
_entity_poly.pdbx_seq_one_letter_code
_entity_poly.pdbx_strand_id
1 'polypeptide(L)'
;MNRYKSFGAALMFTIAALSAALPGAGGADTSYQMQVAIDLGGEGKAISPYIYGINQSGNQDNYSKFTVNAIRQGGNRFTGYNWETNASNAGADWQHSSDAHLSDSSDPADCVQTLSREATANGIGYKLATLQLAGYVAADKNGSVSETETAPSDRWNQVVLTKGSAFADTPDLTDGNVYMDEYVHYIIEKLGNSQSASGIQGYSLDNEPALWHTTHSRLHPNPVTIAELHEKSVELAKAVKALDPDAEIFGPALYGYTAYDHLADGDSSTEWETIQAEKGYHWYLDCYLDQMKQASDAAGTRLLDVLDIHYYSESARVGAEDRVQSVRTLYEAGFAENSWIGKWCQANVPILPTVQKSIDTYYPGTKLAISEYNYGGEDVSATIAQAEALGCYADANVYFASLWGGNEYMFSGINLYTNYDGKGGKFGDTLMPTKTADVSLASAYAAVNGTDQSVVTAMLTNKDMSRQETASIALNHSDKQYKAAAVYAVSGDSADIRLLDIVTDVSDNTVQVTLPAYSAAMIVISDDASAFDGLEIYDPSKVTERVECFEDPESMLNANGYVEIPITDPEHLKEIRMTADVTSSAGSSWAYAGCAVCINAKDAAGNKFWTSKGYQLSLGTGSKAKVEFDGTLENADKETVEAVIADGKVELQKWWDSSAAKEAEKEDTITVKYTRVEVVYSVSDTPSILRGDVNSDGEVTIADVVRLCRYVAEDTELTPAMTEEQLPCADVNGDSIVDSSDITLIARYLAHLVDAL
;
A
#
# COMPACT_ATOMS: atom_id res chain seq x y z
N MET A 1 -13.64 50.45 -10.12
CA MET A 1 -13.66 51.29 -8.89
C MET A 1 -14.15 50.40 -7.73
N ASN A 2 -13.17 50.05 -6.85
CA ASN A 2 -13.37 49.56 -5.45
C ASN A 2 -14.26 48.33 -5.22
N ARG A 3 -13.91 47.26 -4.56
CA ARG A 3 -12.90 46.94 -3.53
C ARG A 3 -12.94 45.41 -3.36
N TYR A 4 -11.88 44.70 -3.50
CA TYR A 4 -11.66 43.47 -2.73
C TYR A 4 -10.28 43.61 -2.08
N LYS A 5 -10.30 43.80 -0.78
CA LYS A 5 -9.12 43.75 0.06
C LYS A 5 -8.88 42.28 0.42
N SER A 6 -7.81 41.74 -0.11
CA SER A 6 -7.18 40.54 0.38
C SER A 6 -6.71 40.76 1.81
N PHE A 7 -7.21 39.98 2.76
CA PHE A 7 -6.59 39.76 4.06
C PHE A 7 -5.62 38.59 3.92
N GLY A 8 -4.40 38.90 3.50
CA GLY A 8 -3.27 38.02 3.72
C GLY A 8 -2.68 38.38 5.08
N ALA A 9 -3.03 37.67 6.12
CA ALA A 9 -2.31 37.71 7.38
C ALA A 9 -1.03 36.89 7.21
N ALA A 10 0.07 37.57 6.87
CA ALA A 10 1.38 36.98 6.97
C ALA A 10 1.72 36.79 8.45
N LEU A 11 1.61 35.59 8.93
CA LEU A 11 2.10 35.18 10.25
C LEU A 11 3.64 35.12 10.15
N MET A 12 4.31 36.18 10.57
CA MET A 12 5.76 36.18 10.76
C MET A 12 6.08 35.43 12.05
N PHE A 13 6.50 34.18 11.93
CA PHE A 13 7.20 33.50 13.01
C PHE A 13 8.63 34.00 13.05
N THR A 14 9.02 34.59 14.16
CA THR A 14 10.41 34.95 14.43
C THR A 14 11.14 33.67 14.86
N ILE A 15 11.85 33.04 13.91
CA ILE A 15 12.82 32.00 14.25
C ILE A 15 14.04 32.71 14.80
N ALA A 16 14.28 32.59 16.10
CA ALA A 16 15.51 32.99 16.72
C ALA A 16 16.63 32.06 16.24
N ALA A 17 17.47 32.52 15.34
CA ALA A 17 18.66 31.79 14.93
C ALA A 17 19.66 31.78 16.11
N LEU A 18 19.77 30.64 16.77
CA LEU A 18 20.87 30.35 17.68
C LEU A 18 22.06 29.88 16.82
N SER A 19 22.98 30.76 16.52
CA SER A 19 24.26 30.41 15.96
C SER A 19 25.13 29.76 17.03
N ALA A 20 25.22 28.43 17.06
CA ALA A 20 26.24 27.73 17.81
C ALA A 20 27.51 27.58 16.96
N ALA A 21 28.62 27.95 17.56
CA ALA A 21 29.95 27.90 16.97
C ALA A 21 30.41 26.46 16.75
N LEU A 22 31.00 26.21 15.58
CA LEU A 22 31.66 24.97 15.19
C LEU A 22 32.84 24.63 16.09
N PRO A 23 33.02 23.38 16.47
CA PRO A 23 34.33 22.74 16.56
C PRO A 23 34.52 21.68 15.50
N GLY A 24 35.74 21.53 15.10
CA GLY A 24 36.16 20.83 13.90
C GLY A 24 36.09 19.33 13.88
N ALA A 25 36.07 18.89 12.67
CA ALA A 25 36.54 17.67 12.03
C ALA A 25 36.15 16.30 12.61
N GLY A 26 35.26 15.62 11.90
CA GLY A 26 35.44 14.24 11.54
C GLY A 26 34.59 13.20 12.27
N GLY A 27 33.33 13.16 12.02
CA GLY A 27 32.44 12.01 12.07
C GLY A 27 31.26 12.38 11.20
N ALA A 28 30.77 11.49 10.36
CA ALA A 28 29.51 11.72 9.70
C ALA A 28 28.46 11.96 10.79
N ASP A 29 27.71 13.09 10.74
CA ASP A 29 26.61 13.37 11.67
C ASP A 29 25.59 12.23 11.54
N THR A 30 25.52 11.39 12.54
CA THR A 30 24.56 10.25 12.59
C THR A 30 23.13 10.70 12.89
N SER A 31 22.92 11.99 13.20
CA SER A 31 21.61 12.56 13.47
C SER A 31 21.48 14.01 12.95
N TYR A 32 20.24 14.45 12.75
CA TYR A 32 19.91 15.86 12.46
C TYR A 32 18.74 16.33 13.33
N GLN A 33 18.63 17.67 13.46
CA GLN A 33 17.57 18.30 14.24
C GLN A 33 16.43 18.77 13.34
N MET A 34 15.20 18.47 13.70
CA MET A 34 13.99 18.92 13.01
C MET A 34 13.09 19.72 13.96
N GLN A 35 12.59 20.85 13.48
CA GLN A 35 11.60 21.63 14.20
C GLN A 35 10.21 21.36 13.60
N VAL A 36 9.27 20.96 14.46
CA VAL A 36 7.86 20.76 14.11
C VAL A 36 7.03 21.71 14.96
N ALA A 37 6.17 22.49 14.33
CA ALA A 37 5.27 23.41 15.00
C ALA A 37 3.80 23.02 14.72
N ILE A 38 3.05 22.73 15.78
CA ILE A 38 1.61 22.42 15.73
C ILE A 38 0.88 23.61 16.35
N ASP A 39 -0.05 24.23 15.60
CA ASP A 39 -0.85 25.37 16.08
C ASP A 39 -2.23 24.88 16.53
N LEU A 40 -2.39 24.65 17.83
CA LEU A 40 -3.63 24.18 18.44
C LEU A 40 -4.67 25.29 18.63
N GLY A 41 -4.29 26.56 18.46
CA GLY A 41 -5.23 27.70 18.42
C GLY A 41 -5.70 28.05 17.02
N GLY A 42 -5.17 27.39 15.99
CA GLY A 42 -5.56 27.59 14.59
C GLY A 42 -6.93 26.97 14.26
N GLU A 43 -7.44 27.30 13.09
CA GLU A 43 -8.66 26.69 12.58
C GLU A 43 -8.39 25.24 12.17
N GLY A 44 -9.04 24.28 12.85
CA GLY A 44 -8.97 22.86 12.54
C GLY A 44 -9.80 22.51 11.30
N LYS A 45 -9.34 21.52 10.52
CA LYS A 45 -10.07 20.98 9.36
C LYS A 45 -10.58 19.57 9.69
N ALA A 46 -11.86 19.30 9.45
CA ALA A 46 -12.39 17.95 9.57
C ALA A 46 -11.74 17.01 8.54
N ILE A 47 -11.26 15.86 8.99
CA ILE A 47 -10.67 14.83 8.14
C ILE A 47 -11.77 13.87 7.68
N SER A 48 -11.89 13.63 6.38
CA SER A 48 -12.78 12.59 5.89
C SER A 48 -12.29 11.21 6.33
N PRO A 49 -13.11 10.38 6.98
CA PRO A 49 -12.71 9.02 7.34
C PRO A 49 -12.52 8.12 6.11
N TYR A 50 -13.01 8.53 4.96
CA TYR A 50 -12.99 7.74 3.71
C TYR A 50 -11.68 7.88 2.92
N ILE A 51 -10.72 8.68 3.38
CA ILE A 51 -9.37 8.68 2.81
C ILE A 51 -8.56 7.43 3.20
N TYR A 52 -8.99 6.71 4.21
CA TYR A 52 -8.41 5.44 4.65
C TYR A 52 -9.15 4.29 3.98
N GLY A 53 -9.05 4.19 2.65
CA GLY A 53 -9.76 3.22 1.83
C GLY A 53 -8.85 2.32 1.04
N ILE A 54 -9.45 1.22 0.52
CA ILE A 54 -8.78 0.27 -0.38
C ILE A 54 -9.67 -0.08 -1.57
N ASN A 55 -9.06 -0.54 -2.65
CA ASN A 55 -9.76 -1.27 -3.70
C ASN A 55 -9.95 -2.72 -3.29
N GLN A 56 -11.10 -3.32 -3.60
CA GLN A 56 -11.41 -4.72 -3.29
C GLN A 56 -10.46 -5.67 -4.05
N SER A 57 -10.12 -5.33 -5.31
CA SER A 57 -9.27 -6.15 -6.15
C SER A 57 -7.90 -6.40 -5.50
N GLY A 58 -7.56 -7.69 -5.36
CA GLY A 58 -6.29 -8.11 -4.76
C GLY A 58 -6.22 -8.05 -3.22
N ASN A 59 -7.28 -7.59 -2.54
CA ASN A 59 -7.27 -7.39 -1.09
C ASN A 59 -8.27 -8.27 -0.31
N GLN A 60 -9.00 -9.18 -0.96
CA GLN A 60 -10.02 -9.99 -0.30
C GLN A 60 -9.49 -10.80 0.90
N ASP A 61 -8.25 -11.25 0.84
CA ASP A 61 -7.61 -12.05 1.89
C ASP A 61 -6.90 -11.19 2.96
N ASN A 62 -6.90 -9.85 2.81
CA ASN A 62 -6.09 -8.95 3.61
C ASN A 62 -6.87 -8.14 4.66
N TYR A 63 -8.21 -8.25 4.73
CA TYR A 63 -9.05 -7.43 5.64
C TYR A 63 -8.69 -7.55 7.13
N SER A 64 -8.01 -8.62 7.54
CA SER A 64 -7.53 -8.77 8.92
C SER A 64 -6.24 -8.00 9.20
N LYS A 65 -5.52 -7.55 8.17
CA LYS A 65 -4.18 -6.94 8.28
C LYS A 65 -4.21 -5.42 8.44
N PHE A 66 -5.35 -4.78 8.11
CA PHE A 66 -5.47 -3.33 8.13
C PHE A 66 -6.89 -2.89 8.48
N THR A 67 -6.99 -1.70 9.06
CA THR A 67 -8.28 -1.08 9.39
C THR A 67 -8.57 0.02 8.38
N VAL A 68 -9.64 -0.15 7.60
CA VAL A 68 -10.08 0.81 6.58
C VAL A 68 -11.53 1.21 6.78
N ASN A 69 -11.92 2.37 6.28
CA ASN A 69 -13.27 2.92 6.42
C ASN A 69 -14.05 3.00 5.09
N ALA A 70 -13.37 2.76 3.97
CA ALA A 70 -13.96 2.81 2.64
C ALA A 70 -13.40 1.69 1.75
N ILE A 71 -14.23 1.21 0.83
CA ILE A 71 -13.86 0.18 -0.13
C ILE A 71 -14.44 0.50 -1.50
N ARG A 72 -13.63 0.37 -2.54
CA ARG A 72 -14.04 0.53 -3.94
C ARG A 72 -14.02 -0.80 -4.68
N GLN A 73 -15.07 -1.04 -5.42
CA GLN A 73 -15.12 -2.07 -6.46
C GLN A 73 -14.93 -1.39 -7.82
N GLY A 74 -13.75 -1.57 -8.43
CA GLY A 74 -13.38 -0.90 -9.67
C GLY A 74 -12.24 -1.60 -10.40
N GLY A 75 -11.61 -0.86 -11.31
CA GLY A 75 -10.57 -1.34 -12.19
C GLY A 75 -11.09 -1.86 -13.54
N ASN A 76 -10.18 -2.19 -14.45
CA ASN A 76 -10.49 -2.52 -15.85
C ASN A 76 -11.56 -3.60 -16.04
N ARG A 77 -11.57 -4.64 -15.21
CA ARG A 77 -12.55 -5.71 -15.35
C ARG A 77 -13.99 -5.26 -15.15
N PHE A 78 -14.22 -4.21 -14.35
CA PHE A 78 -15.56 -3.69 -14.10
C PHE A 78 -16.11 -2.92 -15.31
N THR A 79 -15.29 -2.33 -16.16
CA THR A 79 -15.75 -1.75 -17.43
C THR A 79 -16.46 -2.78 -18.33
N GLY A 80 -15.96 -4.02 -18.37
CA GLY A 80 -16.56 -5.13 -19.14
C GLY A 80 -17.46 -6.06 -18.32
N TYR A 81 -17.88 -5.69 -17.11
CA TYR A 81 -18.66 -6.53 -16.22
C TYR A 81 -20.16 -6.50 -16.54
N ASN A 82 -20.74 -7.68 -16.73
CA ASN A 82 -22.17 -7.91 -16.92
C ASN A 82 -22.80 -8.34 -15.58
N TRP A 83 -23.54 -7.45 -14.96
CA TRP A 83 -24.16 -7.68 -13.66
C TRP A 83 -25.22 -8.79 -13.67
N GLU A 84 -25.84 -9.08 -14.84
CA GLU A 84 -26.90 -10.07 -14.97
C GLU A 84 -26.39 -11.51 -14.91
N THR A 85 -25.14 -11.73 -15.40
CA THR A 85 -24.52 -13.04 -15.53
C THR A 85 -23.23 -13.20 -14.74
N ASN A 86 -22.72 -12.12 -14.18
CA ASN A 86 -21.38 -12.01 -13.56
C ASN A 86 -20.24 -12.37 -14.52
N ALA A 87 -20.45 -12.31 -15.83
CA ALA A 87 -19.37 -12.40 -16.80
C ALA A 87 -18.57 -11.09 -16.78
N SER A 88 -17.26 -11.18 -16.91
CA SER A 88 -16.40 -9.99 -17.01
C SER A 88 -15.38 -10.15 -18.12
N ASN A 89 -14.96 -9.06 -18.75
CA ASN A 89 -13.88 -9.08 -19.71
C ASN A 89 -12.65 -8.37 -19.15
N ALA A 90 -11.50 -9.05 -19.20
CA ALA A 90 -10.24 -8.56 -18.65
C ALA A 90 -9.61 -7.40 -19.44
N GLY A 91 -10.11 -7.13 -20.64
CA GLY A 91 -9.41 -6.20 -21.53
C GLY A 91 -7.97 -6.62 -21.81
N ALA A 92 -7.11 -5.66 -22.02
CA ALA A 92 -5.69 -5.88 -22.29
C ALA A 92 -4.92 -6.49 -21.10
N ASP A 93 -5.45 -6.41 -19.88
CA ASP A 93 -4.81 -6.96 -18.69
C ASP A 93 -4.62 -8.48 -18.79
N TRP A 94 -5.56 -9.18 -19.44
CA TRP A 94 -5.42 -10.61 -19.66
C TRP A 94 -6.08 -11.05 -20.98
N GLN A 95 -5.38 -10.89 -22.10
CA GLN A 95 -5.73 -11.43 -23.44
C GLN A 95 -7.17 -11.16 -23.89
N HIS A 96 -7.79 -10.07 -23.44
CA HIS A 96 -9.21 -9.77 -23.68
C HIS A 96 -10.15 -10.93 -23.31
N SER A 97 -9.83 -11.68 -22.27
CA SER A 97 -10.58 -12.85 -21.84
C SER A 97 -11.91 -12.45 -21.20
N SER A 98 -13.00 -13.08 -21.68
CA SER A 98 -14.29 -13.08 -21.00
C SER A 98 -14.39 -14.33 -20.13
N ASP A 99 -14.60 -14.18 -18.84
CA ASP A 99 -14.52 -15.26 -17.86
C ASP A 99 -15.37 -15.00 -16.59
N ALA A 100 -15.25 -15.90 -15.62
CA ALA A 100 -15.89 -15.83 -14.30
C ALA A 100 -14.95 -15.31 -13.21
N HIS A 101 -13.89 -14.60 -13.55
CA HIS A 101 -12.84 -14.20 -12.58
C HIS A 101 -13.39 -13.39 -11.40
N LEU A 102 -14.34 -12.49 -11.64
CA LEU A 102 -14.95 -11.66 -10.59
C LEU A 102 -15.97 -12.45 -9.76
N SER A 103 -16.74 -13.35 -10.40
CA SER A 103 -17.68 -14.26 -9.74
C SER A 103 -18.09 -15.39 -10.68
N ASP A 104 -18.18 -16.60 -10.17
CA ASP A 104 -18.75 -17.79 -10.85
C ASP A 104 -20.22 -18.02 -10.52
N SER A 105 -20.81 -17.17 -9.66
CA SER A 105 -22.21 -17.23 -9.27
C SER A 105 -23.15 -17.04 -10.47
N SER A 106 -24.32 -17.69 -10.39
CA SER A 106 -25.45 -17.44 -11.28
C SER A 106 -26.40 -16.34 -10.78
N ASP A 107 -26.21 -15.88 -9.55
CA ASP A 107 -27.07 -14.85 -8.96
C ASP A 107 -26.65 -13.48 -9.52
N PRO A 108 -27.57 -12.69 -10.10
CA PRO A 108 -27.24 -11.39 -10.66
C PRO A 108 -26.61 -10.46 -9.61
N ALA A 109 -25.67 -9.63 -10.07
CA ALA A 109 -24.98 -8.64 -9.23
C ALA A 109 -24.23 -9.24 -8.02
N ASP A 110 -23.77 -10.48 -8.10
CA ASP A 110 -23.08 -11.16 -7.00
C ASP A 110 -21.82 -10.40 -6.56
N CYS A 111 -21.09 -9.78 -7.49
CA CYS A 111 -19.90 -9.00 -7.15
C CYS A 111 -20.21 -7.85 -6.16
N VAL A 112 -21.28 -7.08 -6.40
CA VAL A 112 -21.63 -5.95 -5.51
C VAL A 112 -22.28 -6.44 -4.21
N GLN A 113 -23.00 -7.57 -4.25
CA GLN A 113 -23.53 -8.20 -3.04
C GLN A 113 -22.38 -8.72 -2.16
N THR A 114 -21.35 -9.30 -2.76
CA THR A 114 -20.13 -9.71 -2.08
C THR A 114 -19.38 -8.53 -1.49
N LEU A 115 -19.19 -7.44 -2.25
CA LEU A 115 -18.62 -6.19 -1.72
C LEU A 115 -19.35 -5.73 -0.46
N SER A 116 -20.69 -5.65 -0.51
CA SER A 116 -21.48 -5.22 0.64
C SER A 116 -21.35 -6.15 1.85
N ARG A 117 -21.36 -7.45 1.61
CA ARG A 117 -21.21 -8.48 2.66
C ARG A 117 -19.85 -8.39 3.34
N GLU A 118 -18.78 -8.30 2.57
CA GLU A 118 -17.40 -8.20 3.06
C GLU A 118 -17.19 -6.90 3.82
N ALA A 119 -17.60 -5.76 3.25
CA ALA A 119 -17.51 -4.47 3.90
C ALA A 119 -18.24 -4.45 5.25
N THR A 120 -19.47 -4.97 5.29
CA THR A 120 -20.28 -5.02 6.51
C THR A 120 -19.63 -5.91 7.56
N ALA A 121 -19.11 -7.08 7.17
CA ALA A 121 -18.44 -8.02 8.08
C ALA A 121 -17.17 -7.43 8.70
N ASN A 122 -16.49 -6.52 7.99
CA ASN A 122 -15.26 -5.87 8.42
C ASN A 122 -15.46 -4.43 8.97
N GLY A 123 -16.72 -3.99 9.15
CA GLY A 123 -17.03 -2.67 9.71
C GLY A 123 -16.73 -1.49 8.78
N ILE A 124 -16.58 -1.74 7.48
CA ILE A 124 -16.28 -0.72 6.46
C ILE A 124 -17.59 0.02 6.10
N GLY A 125 -17.64 1.31 6.40
CA GLY A 125 -18.87 2.09 6.30
C GLY A 125 -19.21 2.60 4.91
N TYR A 126 -18.21 2.84 4.04
CA TYR A 126 -18.42 3.40 2.71
C TYR A 126 -18.07 2.40 1.61
N LYS A 127 -19.00 2.18 0.70
CA LYS A 127 -18.87 1.27 -0.45
C LYS A 127 -19.11 2.06 -1.74
N LEU A 128 -18.13 2.00 -2.65
CA LEU A 128 -18.16 2.59 -3.99
C LEU A 128 -18.22 1.47 -5.02
N ALA A 129 -19.28 1.42 -5.83
CA ALA A 129 -19.44 0.44 -6.90
C ALA A 129 -19.35 1.11 -8.28
N THR A 130 -18.87 0.37 -9.28
CA THR A 130 -18.72 0.85 -10.67
C THR A 130 -19.94 0.48 -11.52
N LEU A 131 -20.47 1.45 -12.26
CA LEU A 131 -21.50 1.28 -13.29
C LEU A 131 -20.88 1.47 -14.67
N GLN A 132 -21.26 0.64 -15.63
CA GLN A 132 -20.62 0.56 -16.95
C GLN A 132 -21.10 1.66 -17.90
N LEU A 133 -20.16 2.35 -18.57
CA LEU A 133 -20.43 3.39 -19.56
C LEU A 133 -19.83 3.08 -20.95
N ALA A 134 -18.88 2.17 -21.06
CA ALA A 134 -18.14 1.93 -22.31
C ALA A 134 -18.99 1.42 -23.48
N GLY A 135 -20.25 1.03 -23.22
CA GLY A 135 -21.25 0.71 -24.25
C GLY A 135 -21.50 -0.77 -24.44
N TYR A 136 -20.59 -1.65 -24.01
CA TYR A 136 -20.75 -3.11 -24.10
C TYR A 136 -20.14 -3.79 -22.87
N VAL A 137 -20.67 -4.97 -22.52
CA VAL A 137 -20.17 -5.84 -21.45
C VAL A 137 -20.09 -7.29 -21.96
N ALA A 138 -19.38 -8.16 -21.27
CA ALA A 138 -19.22 -9.55 -21.65
C ALA A 138 -20.59 -10.27 -21.73
N ALA A 139 -20.88 -10.93 -22.84
CA ALA A 139 -22.09 -11.75 -22.99
C ALA A 139 -21.87 -13.17 -22.47
N ASP A 140 -20.64 -13.62 -22.36
CA ASP A 140 -20.27 -15.00 -22.04
C ASP A 140 -19.00 -15.09 -21.20
N LYS A 141 -18.63 -16.32 -20.79
CA LYS A 141 -17.42 -16.64 -20.02
C LYS A 141 -16.47 -17.57 -20.82
N ASN A 142 -16.39 -17.39 -22.15
CA ASN A 142 -15.77 -18.35 -23.08
C ASN A 142 -14.30 -18.00 -23.43
N GLY A 143 -13.59 -17.29 -22.59
CA GLY A 143 -12.17 -16.98 -22.78
C GLY A 143 -11.90 -15.82 -23.73
N SER A 144 -10.73 -15.82 -24.36
CA SER A 144 -10.21 -14.69 -25.15
C SER A 144 -11.14 -14.29 -26.29
N VAL A 145 -11.30 -12.98 -26.48
CA VAL A 145 -12.08 -12.38 -27.56
C VAL A 145 -11.13 -11.86 -28.63
N SER A 146 -11.26 -12.36 -29.83
CA SER A 146 -10.42 -11.97 -30.99
C SER A 146 -10.79 -10.58 -31.53
N GLU A 147 -9.91 -10.01 -32.38
CA GLU A 147 -10.20 -8.73 -33.05
C GLU A 147 -11.41 -8.77 -33.99
N THR A 148 -11.68 -9.93 -34.57
CA THR A 148 -12.84 -10.11 -35.45
C THR A 148 -14.15 -10.24 -34.68
N GLU A 149 -14.11 -10.37 -33.38
CA GLU A 149 -15.25 -10.43 -32.48
C GLU A 149 -15.42 -9.14 -31.64
N THR A 150 -14.78 -8.04 -32.10
CA THR A 150 -15.00 -6.71 -31.51
C THR A 150 -16.48 -6.33 -31.54
N ALA A 151 -16.95 -5.63 -30.54
CA ALA A 151 -18.35 -5.19 -30.46
C ALA A 151 -18.73 -4.26 -31.65
N PRO A 152 -19.97 -4.42 -32.16
CA PRO A 152 -21.00 -5.38 -31.77
C PRO A 152 -20.76 -6.78 -32.32
N SER A 153 -20.88 -7.79 -31.49
CA SER A 153 -20.87 -9.22 -31.86
C SER A 153 -21.55 -10.05 -30.77
N ASP A 154 -21.75 -11.35 -31.01
CA ASP A 154 -22.39 -12.27 -30.06
C ASP A 154 -21.59 -12.46 -28.75
N ARG A 155 -20.34 -11.95 -28.70
CA ARG A 155 -19.50 -11.96 -27.49
C ARG A 155 -19.84 -10.81 -26.51
N TRP A 156 -20.74 -9.90 -26.91
CA TRP A 156 -21.05 -8.69 -26.17
C TRP A 156 -22.54 -8.43 -26.04
N ASN A 157 -22.97 -8.02 -24.84
CA ASN A 157 -24.28 -7.44 -24.63
C ASN A 157 -24.16 -5.91 -24.61
N GLN A 158 -25.14 -5.24 -25.19
CA GLN A 158 -25.14 -3.78 -25.25
C GLN A 158 -25.52 -3.17 -23.88
N VAL A 159 -24.73 -2.23 -23.41
CA VAL A 159 -25.07 -1.40 -22.23
C VAL A 159 -26.11 -0.37 -22.63
N VAL A 160 -27.24 -0.34 -21.92
CA VAL A 160 -28.31 0.66 -22.04
C VAL A 160 -28.47 1.35 -20.71
N LEU A 161 -28.30 2.68 -20.69
CA LEU A 161 -28.23 3.43 -19.43
C LEU A 161 -29.59 3.54 -18.74
N THR A 162 -30.69 3.58 -19.54
CA THR A 162 -32.08 3.65 -19.03
C THR A 162 -32.97 2.68 -19.76
N LYS A 163 -33.68 1.82 -19.05
CA LYS A 163 -34.56 0.77 -19.62
C LYS A 163 -35.83 1.33 -20.27
N GLY A 164 -36.36 2.42 -19.74
CA GLY A 164 -37.55 3.05 -20.24
C GLY A 164 -38.84 2.25 -20.08
N SER A 165 -38.82 1.13 -19.37
CA SER A 165 -39.95 0.25 -19.04
C SER A 165 -39.87 -0.21 -17.58
N ALA A 166 -40.87 -0.97 -17.10
CA ALA A 166 -40.84 -1.50 -15.75
C ALA A 166 -39.62 -2.44 -15.51
N PHE A 167 -39.00 -2.31 -14.36
CA PHE A 167 -37.92 -3.19 -13.93
C PHE A 167 -38.47 -4.58 -13.61
N ALA A 168 -37.65 -5.60 -13.79
CA ALA A 168 -37.99 -6.98 -13.50
C ALA A 168 -37.22 -7.47 -12.26
N ASP A 169 -37.81 -8.38 -11.49
CA ASP A 169 -37.13 -9.03 -10.36
C ASP A 169 -35.96 -9.93 -10.79
N THR A 170 -35.96 -10.32 -12.06
CA THR A 170 -34.91 -11.13 -12.69
C THR A 170 -34.61 -10.52 -14.06
N PRO A 171 -33.36 -10.30 -14.43
CA PRO A 171 -33.00 -9.70 -15.72
C PRO A 171 -33.40 -10.60 -16.90
N ASP A 172 -33.66 -10.01 -18.06
CA ASP A 172 -33.95 -10.71 -19.31
C ASP A 172 -32.67 -11.01 -20.08
N LEU A 173 -32.11 -12.18 -19.90
CA LEU A 173 -30.86 -12.61 -20.54
C LEU A 173 -30.99 -12.84 -22.06
N THR A 174 -32.18 -12.63 -22.66
CA THR A 174 -32.46 -12.96 -24.07
C THR A 174 -32.55 -11.75 -24.99
N ASP A 175 -32.62 -10.54 -24.48
CA ASP A 175 -32.79 -9.31 -25.26
C ASP A 175 -31.47 -8.69 -25.77
N GLY A 176 -30.35 -9.20 -25.30
CA GLY A 176 -29.00 -8.74 -25.69
C GLY A 176 -28.59 -7.38 -25.08
N ASN A 177 -29.39 -6.81 -24.18
CA ASN A 177 -29.12 -5.57 -23.49
C ASN A 177 -28.84 -5.80 -21.99
N VAL A 178 -28.06 -4.90 -21.42
CA VAL A 178 -27.79 -4.86 -19.97
C VAL A 178 -28.09 -3.43 -19.49
N TYR A 179 -29.11 -3.28 -18.66
CA TYR A 179 -29.63 -1.99 -18.27
C TYR A 179 -29.00 -1.51 -16.95
N MET A 180 -28.45 -0.29 -16.97
CA MET A 180 -27.76 0.26 -15.77
C MET A 180 -28.71 0.77 -14.70
N ASP A 181 -29.82 1.36 -15.07
CA ASP A 181 -30.86 1.77 -14.11
C ASP A 181 -31.52 0.54 -13.45
N GLU A 182 -31.70 -0.54 -14.17
CA GLU A 182 -32.19 -1.81 -13.60
C GLU A 182 -31.17 -2.43 -12.67
N TYR A 183 -29.86 -2.32 -12.98
CA TYR A 183 -28.79 -2.74 -12.06
C TYR A 183 -28.84 -1.99 -10.74
N VAL A 184 -28.96 -0.65 -10.77
CA VAL A 184 -29.10 0.16 -9.56
C VAL A 184 -30.37 -0.20 -8.79
N HIS A 185 -31.49 -0.37 -9.49
CA HIS A 185 -32.73 -0.84 -8.88
C HIS A 185 -32.57 -2.20 -8.19
N TYR A 186 -31.91 -3.16 -8.85
CA TYR A 186 -31.64 -4.48 -8.29
C TYR A 186 -30.77 -4.41 -7.03
N ILE A 187 -29.71 -3.57 -7.04
CA ILE A 187 -28.88 -3.30 -5.85
C ILE A 187 -29.74 -2.77 -4.70
N ILE A 188 -30.59 -1.79 -4.94
CA ILE A 188 -31.45 -1.19 -3.91
C ILE A 188 -32.42 -2.22 -3.34
N GLU A 189 -33.04 -3.07 -4.17
CA GLU A 189 -33.94 -4.14 -3.72
C GLU A 189 -33.22 -5.20 -2.86
N LYS A 190 -31.96 -5.51 -3.16
CA LYS A 190 -31.19 -6.53 -2.44
C LYS A 190 -30.50 -5.99 -1.18
N LEU A 191 -29.97 -4.80 -1.22
CA LEU A 191 -29.05 -4.26 -0.20
C LEU A 191 -29.66 -3.06 0.55
N GLY A 192 -30.76 -2.48 0.04
CA GLY A 192 -31.26 -1.19 0.48
C GLY A 192 -30.59 -0.01 -0.25
N ASN A 193 -31.13 1.17 -0.05
CA ASN A 193 -30.60 2.41 -0.64
C ASN A 193 -29.26 2.82 0.01
N SER A 194 -28.66 3.89 -0.49
CA SER A 194 -27.36 4.42 -0.03
C SER A 194 -27.28 4.78 1.46
N GLN A 195 -28.44 5.02 2.10
CA GLN A 195 -28.51 5.29 3.53
C GLN A 195 -28.55 4.02 4.40
N SER A 196 -28.70 2.85 3.77
CA SER A 196 -28.75 1.56 4.47
C SER A 196 -27.33 1.09 4.81
N ALA A 197 -27.16 0.40 5.93
CA ALA A 197 -25.86 -0.14 6.35
C ALA A 197 -25.27 -1.12 5.31
N SER A 198 -26.13 -1.89 4.62
CA SER A 198 -25.75 -2.78 3.52
C SER A 198 -25.80 -2.10 2.14
N GLY A 199 -26.36 -0.90 2.02
CA GLY A 199 -26.47 -0.19 0.75
C GLY A 199 -25.12 0.26 0.17
N ILE A 200 -25.12 0.66 -1.08
CA ILE A 200 -23.97 1.24 -1.79
C ILE A 200 -24.06 2.75 -1.68
N GLN A 201 -23.06 3.40 -1.08
CA GLN A 201 -23.05 4.82 -0.79
C GLN A 201 -22.74 5.66 -2.03
N GLY A 202 -21.89 5.16 -2.92
CA GLY A 202 -21.48 5.86 -4.14
C GLY A 202 -21.43 4.96 -5.36
N TYR A 203 -21.64 5.56 -6.52
CA TYR A 203 -21.51 4.90 -7.81
C TYR A 203 -20.49 5.65 -8.67
N SER A 204 -19.47 4.92 -9.15
CA SER A 204 -18.48 5.43 -10.10
C SER A 204 -19.00 5.29 -11.54
N LEU A 205 -18.87 6.35 -12.32
CA LEU A 205 -19.20 6.41 -13.72
C LEU A 205 -18.08 5.77 -14.55
N ASP A 206 -18.03 4.43 -14.51
CA ASP A 206 -17.02 3.56 -15.12
C ASP A 206 -15.61 3.71 -14.52
N ASN A 207 -14.60 3.23 -15.23
CA ASN A 207 -13.19 3.22 -14.88
C ASN A 207 -12.35 3.66 -16.08
N GLU A 208 -11.49 4.65 -15.86
CA GLU A 208 -10.46 5.11 -16.79
C GLU A 208 -10.92 5.27 -18.26
N PRO A 209 -11.97 6.06 -18.52
CA PRO A 209 -12.56 6.15 -19.85
C PRO A 209 -11.58 6.59 -20.95
N ALA A 210 -10.59 7.38 -20.61
CA ALA A 210 -9.53 7.79 -21.53
C ALA A 210 -8.71 6.61 -22.09
N LEU A 211 -8.69 5.47 -21.39
CA LEU A 211 -7.96 4.26 -21.79
C LEU A 211 -8.84 3.19 -22.46
N TRP A 212 -10.17 3.34 -22.58
CA TRP A 212 -11.03 2.29 -23.13
C TRP A 212 -10.57 1.75 -24.48
N HIS A 213 -10.12 2.61 -25.38
CA HIS A 213 -9.68 2.21 -26.73
C HIS A 213 -8.39 1.36 -26.71
N THR A 214 -7.61 1.39 -25.66
CA THR A 214 -6.38 0.59 -25.49
C THR A 214 -6.61 -0.59 -24.59
N THR A 215 -7.16 -0.36 -23.40
CA THR A 215 -7.40 -1.42 -22.40
C THR A 215 -8.59 -2.31 -22.78
N HIS A 216 -9.59 -1.75 -23.44
CA HIS A 216 -10.85 -2.43 -23.83
C HIS A 216 -11.15 -2.33 -25.31
N SER A 217 -10.13 -2.43 -26.18
CA SER A 217 -10.26 -2.28 -27.63
C SER A 217 -11.25 -3.24 -28.28
N ARG A 218 -11.69 -4.30 -27.61
CA ARG A 218 -12.71 -5.23 -28.13
C ARG A 218 -14.14 -4.76 -27.87
N LEU A 219 -14.35 -3.93 -26.87
CA LEU A 219 -15.69 -3.37 -26.58
C LEU A 219 -15.79 -1.87 -26.93
N HIS A 220 -14.69 -1.12 -26.91
CA HIS A 220 -14.63 0.29 -27.25
C HIS A 220 -13.35 0.61 -28.05
N PRO A 221 -13.32 0.32 -29.38
CA PRO A 221 -12.09 0.38 -30.18
C PRO A 221 -11.58 1.79 -30.49
N ASN A 222 -12.41 2.82 -30.36
CA ASN A 222 -12.03 4.20 -30.65
C ASN A 222 -11.79 4.98 -29.36
N PRO A 223 -10.92 6.00 -29.34
CA PRO A 223 -10.82 6.93 -28.25
C PRO A 223 -12.18 7.53 -27.88
N VAL A 224 -12.49 7.62 -26.58
CA VAL A 224 -13.71 8.28 -26.11
C VAL A 224 -13.65 9.77 -26.42
N THR A 225 -14.75 10.34 -26.95
CA THR A 225 -14.85 11.78 -27.13
C THR A 225 -15.34 12.49 -25.89
N ILE A 226 -15.06 13.79 -25.78
CA ILE A 226 -15.54 14.62 -24.66
C ILE A 226 -17.07 14.65 -24.65
N ALA A 227 -17.69 14.78 -25.82
CA ALA A 227 -19.15 14.77 -25.95
C ALA A 227 -19.76 13.43 -25.52
N GLU A 228 -19.19 12.31 -25.94
CA GLU A 228 -19.66 10.96 -25.57
C GLU A 228 -19.60 10.74 -24.07
N LEU A 229 -18.45 11.02 -23.46
CA LEU A 229 -18.27 10.80 -22.01
C LEU A 229 -19.24 11.69 -21.20
N HIS A 230 -19.41 12.94 -21.60
CA HIS A 230 -20.34 13.85 -20.95
C HIS A 230 -21.80 13.38 -21.06
N GLU A 231 -22.27 13.06 -22.27
CA GLU A 231 -23.64 12.61 -22.51
C GLU A 231 -23.97 11.37 -21.69
N LYS A 232 -23.11 10.36 -21.73
CA LYS A 232 -23.26 9.12 -20.95
C LYS A 232 -23.22 9.37 -19.43
N SER A 233 -22.29 10.20 -18.97
CA SER A 233 -22.17 10.57 -17.54
C SER A 233 -23.47 11.24 -17.04
N VAL A 234 -24.01 12.16 -17.82
CA VAL A 234 -25.25 12.89 -17.46
C VAL A 234 -26.47 11.98 -17.46
N GLU A 235 -26.60 11.10 -18.46
CA GLU A 235 -27.73 10.17 -18.56
C GLU A 235 -27.73 9.19 -17.38
N LEU A 236 -26.59 8.52 -17.12
CA LEU A 236 -26.49 7.56 -16.03
C LEU A 236 -26.65 8.21 -14.66
N ALA A 237 -26.03 9.37 -14.43
CA ALA A 237 -26.18 10.09 -13.18
C ALA A 237 -27.65 10.47 -12.90
N LYS A 238 -28.41 10.89 -13.92
CA LYS A 238 -29.85 11.13 -13.79
C LYS A 238 -30.62 9.87 -13.44
N ALA A 239 -30.28 8.75 -14.06
CA ALA A 239 -30.92 7.46 -13.79
C ALA A 239 -30.70 7.02 -12.33
N VAL A 240 -29.46 7.11 -11.83
CA VAL A 240 -29.13 6.80 -10.43
C VAL A 240 -29.88 7.72 -9.48
N LYS A 241 -29.81 9.04 -9.69
CA LYS A 241 -30.47 10.03 -8.82
C LYS A 241 -32.00 9.92 -8.80
N ALA A 242 -32.61 9.37 -9.85
CA ALA A 242 -34.04 9.09 -9.89
C ALA A 242 -34.43 7.91 -8.99
N LEU A 243 -33.54 6.95 -8.78
CA LEU A 243 -33.75 5.75 -7.96
C LEU A 243 -33.27 5.92 -6.52
N ASP A 244 -32.13 6.56 -6.35
CA ASP A 244 -31.50 6.84 -5.05
C ASP A 244 -30.93 8.28 -5.05
N PRO A 245 -31.73 9.27 -4.66
CA PRO A 245 -31.31 10.67 -4.66
C PRO A 245 -30.12 10.97 -3.74
N ASP A 246 -29.92 10.15 -2.71
CA ASP A 246 -28.88 10.32 -1.70
C ASP A 246 -27.56 9.62 -2.08
N ALA A 247 -27.57 8.71 -3.08
CA ALA A 247 -26.36 8.08 -3.58
C ALA A 247 -25.41 9.09 -4.22
N GLU A 248 -24.13 9.00 -3.90
CA GLU A 248 -23.12 9.91 -4.45
C GLU A 248 -22.63 9.43 -5.84
N ILE A 249 -22.50 10.37 -6.76
CA ILE A 249 -21.98 10.11 -8.10
C ILE A 249 -20.52 10.51 -8.16
N PHE A 250 -19.65 9.54 -8.48
CA PHE A 250 -18.22 9.70 -8.69
C PHE A 250 -17.90 9.69 -10.19
N GLY A 251 -17.05 10.57 -10.63
CA GLY A 251 -16.60 10.58 -12.02
C GLY A 251 -15.57 11.68 -12.31
N PRO A 252 -14.86 11.56 -13.44
CA PRO A 252 -14.92 10.51 -14.45
C PRO A 252 -13.89 9.37 -14.26
N ALA A 253 -13.29 9.20 -13.07
CA ALA A 253 -12.30 8.18 -12.74
C ALA A 253 -11.11 8.15 -13.73
N LEU A 254 -10.43 9.28 -13.89
CA LEU A 254 -9.37 9.46 -14.89
C LEU A 254 -8.06 8.83 -14.43
N TYR A 255 -7.38 8.09 -15.33
CA TYR A 255 -6.21 7.25 -15.01
C TYR A 255 -4.95 7.97 -14.54
N GLY A 256 -4.85 9.27 -14.76
CA GLY A 256 -3.66 10.03 -14.39
C GLY A 256 -3.52 11.35 -15.12
N TYR A 257 -2.36 11.96 -14.97
CA TYR A 257 -2.09 13.34 -15.39
C TYR A 257 -2.49 13.66 -16.83
N THR A 258 -2.14 12.79 -17.81
CA THR A 258 -2.46 13.04 -19.21
C THR A 258 -3.97 13.18 -19.43
N ALA A 259 -4.77 12.34 -18.75
CA ALA A 259 -6.22 12.42 -18.86
C ALA A 259 -6.80 13.67 -18.18
N TYR A 260 -6.14 14.20 -17.13
CA TYR A 260 -6.55 15.48 -16.55
C TYR A 260 -6.34 16.65 -17.52
N ASP A 261 -5.29 16.57 -18.33
CA ASP A 261 -4.91 17.63 -19.27
C ASP A 261 -5.84 17.65 -20.49
N HIS A 262 -6.08 16.52 -21.15
CA HIS A 262 -6.82 16.48 -22.42
C HIS A 262 -7.64 15.20 -22.69
N LEU A 263 -8.01 14.42 -21.69
CA LEU A 263 -8.82 13.20 -21.70
C LEU A 263 -8.09 12.02 -22.33
N ALA A 264 -8.12 11.86 -23.66
CA ALA A 264 -7.49 10.76 -24.35
C ALA A 264 -6.46 11.27 -25.37
N ASP A 265 -5.37 10.51 -25.55
CA ASP A 265 -4.34 10.80 -26.55
C ASP A 265 -4.83 10.56 -27.99
N GLY A 266 -4.15 11.16 -28.97
CA GLY A 266 -4.37 10.91 -30.39
C GLY A 266 -5.47 11.76 -31.01
N ASP A 267 -6.35 11.15 -31.83
CA ASP A 267 -7.32 11.86 -32.66
C ASP A 267 -8.35 12.70 -31.86
N SER A 268 -8.50 12.46 -30.55
CA SER A 268 -9.32 13.28 -29.66
C SER A 268 -8.68 14.64 -29.32
N SER A 269 -7.42 14.82 -29.56
CA SER A 269 -6.72 16.09 -29.29
C SER A 269 -7.33 17.27 -30.04
N THR A 270 -7.81 17.06 -31.27
CA THR A 270 -8.46 18.10 -32.08
C THR A 270 -9.76 18.61 -31.44
N GLU A 271 -10.56 17.72 -30.84
CA GLU A 271 -11.77 18.12 -30.09
C GLU A 271 -11.38 18.98 -28.89
N TRP A 272 -10.42 18.52 -28.10
CA TRP A 272 -9.94 19.24 -26.93
C TRP A 272 -9.37 20.61 -27.29
N GLU A 273 -8.48 20.68 -28.28
CA GLU A 273 -7.87 21.95 -28.74
C GLU A 273 -8.94 22.98 -29.15
N THR A 274 -10.00 22.51 -29.82
CA THR A 274 -11.13 23.36 -30.25
C THR A 274 -11.87 23.89 -29.02
N ILE A 275 -12.27 23.01 -28.10
CA ILE A 275 -13.02 23.38 -26.90
C ILE A 275 -12.17 24.31 -26.01
N GLN A 276 -10.88 24.02 -25.82
CA GLN A 276 -9.97 24.82 -25.05
C GLN A 276 -9.83 26.23 -25.64
N ALA A 277 -9.66 26.33 -26.96
CA ALA A 277 -9.55 27.61 -27.64
C ALA A 277 -10.84 28.47 -27.53
N GLU A 278 -12.00 27.84 -27.56
CA GLU A 278 -13.29 28.52 -27.46
C GLU A 278 -13.66 28.94 -26.04
N LYS A 279 -13.36 28.10 -25.06
CA LYS A 279 -13.81 28.25 -23.66
C LYS A 279 -12.72 28.80 -22.72
N GLY A 280 -11.45 28.61 -23.07
CA GLY A 280 -10.32 29.05 -22.26
C GLY A 280 -10.08 28.18 -21.01
N TYR A 281 -10.51 26.94 -21.03
CA TYR A 281 -10.21 25.98 -19.95
C TYR A 281 -8.71 25.76 -19.82
N HIS A 282 -8.25 25.56 -18.59
CA HIS A 282 -6.85 25.30 -18.31
C HIS A 282 -6.48 23.87 -18.73
N TRP A 283 -7.30 22.90 -18.37
CA TRP A 283 -7.19 21.49 -18.68
C TRP A 283 -8.58 20.83 -18.79
N TYR A 284 -8.63 19.56 -19.15
CA TYR A 284 -9.90 18.84 -19.36
C TYR A 284 -10.78 18.78 -18.10
N LEU A 285 -10.18 18.69 -16.89
CA LEU A 285 -10.97 18.69 -15.66
C LEU A 285 -11.88 19.93 -15.54
N ASP A 286 -11.44 21.10 -16.00
CA ASP A 286 -12.28 22.31 -16.02
C ASP A 286 -13.51 22.10 -16.91
N CYS A 287 -13.29 21.52 -18.10
CA CYS A 287 -14.34 21.24 -19.06
C CYS A 287 -15.39 20.27 -18.49
N TYR A 288 -14.94 19.15 -17.93
CA TYR A 288 -15.82 18.14 -17.35
C TYR A 288 -16.67 18.71 -16.21
N LEU A 289 -16.05 19.44 -15.29
CA LEU A 289 -16.73 20.09 -14.17
C LEU A 289 -17.78 21.11 -14.65
N ASP A 290 -17.44 21.97 -15.61
CA ASP A 290 -18.36 22.98 -16.15
C ASP A 290 -19.56 22.33 -16.85
N GLN A 291 -19.32 21.31 -17.68
CA GLN A 291 -20.36 20.56 -18.37
C GLN A 291 -21.31 19.85 -17.39
N MET A 292 -20.77 19.17 -16.38
CA MET A 292 -21.56 18.49 -15.35
C MET A 292 -22.35 19.49 -14.48
N LYS A 293 -21.80 20.68 -14.21
CA LYS A 293 -22.50 21.77 -13.55
C LYS A 293 -23.70 22.27 -14.36
N GLN A 294 -23.48 22.52 -15.65
CA GLN A 294 -24.55 22.97 -16.54
C GLN A 294 -25.67 21.93 -16.66
N ALA A 295 -25.32 20.66 -16.76
CA ALA A 295 -26.27 19.54 -16.80
C ALA A 295 -27.05 19.41 -15.49
N SER A 296 -26.41 19.63 -14.35
CA SER A 296 -27.01 19.60 -13.02
C SER A 296 -28.01 20.76 -12.83
N ASP A 297 -27.63 21.95 -13.28
CA ASP A 297 -28.53 23.13 -13.26
C ASP A 297 -29.76 22.88 -14.13
N ALA A 298 -29.57 22.29 -15.30
CA ALA A 298 -30.71 21.96 -16.20
C ALA A 298 -31.58 20.83 -15.65
N ALA A 299 -31.03 19.90 -14.90
CA ALA A 299 -31.75 18.78 -14.26
C ALA A 299 -32.44 19.21 -12.94
N GLY A 300 -32.01 20.30 -12.31
CA GLY A 300 -32.47 20.73 -10.99
C GLY A 300 -31.98 19.79 -9.86
N THR A 301 -30.98 18.96 -10.11
CA THR A 301 -30.36 18.07 -9.12
C THR A 301 -28.87 17.93 -9.40
N ARG A 302 -28.07 17.69 -8.36
CA ARG A 302 -26.63 17.48 -8.50
C ARG A 302 -26.36 16.14 -9.19
N LEU A 303 -25.59 16.14 -10.29
CA LEU A 303 -25.27 14.95 -11.10
C LEU A 303 -23.81 14.52 -10.95
N LEU A 304 -22.97 15.28 -10.26
CA LEU A 304 -21.61 14.93 -9.88
C LEU A 304 -21.36 15.41 -8.46
N ASP A 305 -21.29 14.48 -7.52
CA ASP A 305 -21.03 14.77 -6.13
C ASP A 305 -19.54 14.80 -5.82
N VAL A 306 -18.76 13.94 -6.52
CA VAL A 306 -17.34 13.72 -6.29
C VAL A 306 -16.60 13.69 -7.63
N LEU A 307 -15.65 14.61 -7.81
CA LEU A 307 -14.68 14.53 -8.89
C LEU A 307 -13.69 13.42 -8.55
N ASP A 308 -13.59 12.42 -9.40
CA ASP A 308 -12.78 11.23 -9.19
C ASP A 308 -11.59 11.19 -10.15
N ILE A 309 -10.40 11.04 -9.57
CA ILE A 309 -9.13 10.90 -10.31
C ILE A 309 -8.35 9.73 -9.75
N HIS A 310 -7.47 9.12 -10.57
CA HIS A 310 -6.44 8.19 -10.13
C HIS A 310 -5.09 8.89 -10.14
N TYR A 311 -4.23 8.56 -9.19
CA TYR A 311 -2.89 9.12 -9.15
C TYR A 311 -1.83 8.05 -8.89
N TYR A 312 -1.01 7.81 -9.92
CA TYR A 312 0.16 6.95 -9.83
C TYR A 312 1.40 7.79 -10.10
N SER A 313 2.25 7.95 -9.10
CA SER A 313 3.45 8.77 -9.23
C SER A 313 4.46 8.12 -10.17
N GLU A 314 4.89 8.86 -11.18
CA GLU A 314 5.93 8.41 -12.11
C GLU A 314 7.31 8.36 -11.44
N SER A 315 7.61 9.29 -10.53
CA SER A 315 8.90 9.33 -9.83
C SER A 315 9.02 8.24 -8.77
N ALA A 316 7.92 7.81 -8.14
CA ALA A 316 7.94 6.76 -7.13
C ALA A 316 8.45 5.39 -7.66
N ARG A 317 8.38 5.19 -8.98
CA ARG A 317 8.86 3.97 -9.66
C ARG A 317 10.37 3.96 -9.89
N VAL A 318 11.06 5.09 -9.73
CA VAL A 318 12.50 5.21 -9.99
C VAL A 318 13.31 4.52 -8.90
N GLY A 319 12.92 4.70 -7.63
CA GLY A 319 13.59 4.10 -6.50
C GLY A 319 13.05 4.58 -5.16
N ALA A 320 13.57 4.05 -4.06
CA ALA A 320 13.10 4.35 -2.72
C ALA A 320 13.25 5.84 -2.35
N GLU A 321 14.36 6.47 -2.71
CA GLU A 321 14.59 7.91 -2.45
C GLU A 321 13.58 8.78 -3.22
N ASP A 322 13.37 8.53 -4.51
CA ASP A 322 12.37 9.25 -5.30
C ASP A 322 10.95 8.98 -4.79
N ARG A 323 10.67 7.76 -4.30
CA ARG A 323 9.37 7.37 -3.76
C ARG A 323 8.96 8.22 -2.58
N VAL A 324 9.82 8.37 -1.57
CA VAL A 324 9.51 9.18 -0.37
C VAL A 324 9.42 10.67 -0.65
N GLN A 325 9.98 11.15 -1.77
CA GLN A 325 9.85 12.53 -2.21
C GLN A 325 8.62 12.77 -3.12
N SER A 326 8.09 11.72 -3.73
CA SER A 326 7.09 11.82 -4.81
C SER A 326 5.76 12.45 -4.38
N VAL A 327 5.36 12.28 -3.11
CA VAL A 327 4.12 12.86 -2.58
C VAL A 327 4.14 14.39 -2.62
N ARG A 328 5.30 15.02 -2.58
CA ARG A 328 5.49 16.47 -2.65
C ARG A 328 4.92 17.09 -3.94
N THR A 329 4.86 16.33 -5.03
CA THR A 329 4.21 16.77 -6.29
C THR A 329 2.74 17.13 -6.09
N LEU A 330 2.09 16.54 -5.10
CA LEU A 330 0.68 16.77 -4.81
C LEU A 330 0.42 18.11 -4.11
N TYR A 331 1.38 18.60 -3.29
CA TYR A 331 1.12 19.73 -2.39
C TYR A 331 2.16 20.84 -2.38
N GLU A 332 3.42 20.56 -2.79
CA GLU A 332 4.52 21.53 -2.61
C GLU A 332 4.74 22.38 -3.86
N ALA A 333 4.54 23.69 -3.71
CA ALA A 333 4.78 24.63 -4.79
C ALA A 333 6.28 24.73 -5.12
N GLY A 334 6.62 24.53 -6.40
CA GLY A 334 7.99 24.60 -6.91
C GLY A 334 8.78 23.31 -6.79
N PHE A 335 8.22 22.24 -6.22
CA PHE A 335 8.83 20.92 -6.28
C PHE A 335 8.74 20.35 -7.71
N ALA A 336 9.84 19.77 -8.17
CA ALA A 336 9.92 19.13 -9.47
C ALA A 336 10.35 17.66 -9.28
N GLU A 337 9.41 16.74 -9.37
CA GLU A 337 9.70 15.33 -9.26
C GLU A 337 10.62 14.81 -10.38
N ASN A 338 11.32 13.72 -10.13
CA ASN A 338 12.23 13.08 -11.10
C ASN A 338 11.44 12.28 -12.15
N SER A 339 10.58 12.96 -12.91
CA SER A 339 9.76 12.38 -13.97
C SER A 339 9.54 13.38 -15.14
N TRP A 340 8.77 12.94 -16.13
CA TRP A 340 8.31 13.80 -17.23
C TRP A 340 7.33 14.88 -16.72
N ILE A 341 6.53 14.59 -15.68
CA ILE A 341 5.62 15.58 -15.06
C ILE A 341 6.44 16.72 -14.48
N GLY A 342 7.47 16.43 -13.69
CA GLY A 342 8.35 17.43 -13.12
C GLY A 342 9.14 18.22 -14.17
N LYS A 343 9.39 17.66 -15.36
CA LYS A 343 10.13 18.34 -16.44
C LYS A 343 9.27 19.24 -17.31
N TRP A 344 8.04 18.82 -17.62
CA TRP A 344 7.24 19.44 -18.67
C TRP A 344 5.88 19.98 -18.21
N CYS A 345 5.41 19.59 -17.03
CA CYS A 345 4.06 19.87 -16.56
C CYS A 345 4.00 20.76 -15.31
N GLN A 346 5.03 21.57 -15.09
CA GLN A 346 5.16 22.47 -13.91
C GLN A 346 3.98 23.44 -13.72
N ALA A 347 3.25 23.78 -14.79
CA ALA A 347 2.10 24.68 -14.69
C ALA A 347 0.93 24.10 -13.87
N ASN A 348 0.86 22.78 -13.74
CA ASN A 348 -0.21 22.06 -13.05
C ASN A 348 0.25 21.47 -11.69
N VAL A 349 1.49 21.75 -11.30
CA VAL A 349 2.06 21.34 -10.01
C VAL A 349 2.06 22.54 -9.05
N PRO A 350 1.64 22.36 -7.78
CA PRO A 350 1.17 21.14 -7.14
C PRO A 350 -0.23 20.71 -7.61
N ILE A 351 -0.44 19.39 -7.72
CA ILE A 351 -1.62 18.81 -8.39
C ILE A 351 -2.91 19.10 -7.62
N LEU A 352 -2.96 18.78 -6.31
CA LEU A 352 -4.20 18.89 -5.53
C LEU A 352 -4.72 20.32 -5.41
N PRO A 353 -3.90 21.34 -5.13
CA PRO A 353 -4.35 22.73 -5.16
C PRO A 353 -4.86 23.17 -6.54
N THR A 354 -4.29 22.65 -7.63
CA THR A 354 -4.72 22.97 -9.00
C THR A 354 -6.09 22.34 -9.29
N VAL A 355 -6.29 21.07 -8.91
CA VAL A 355 -7.60 20.39 -9.01
C VAL A 355 -8.66 21.08 -8.16
N GLN A 356 -8.33 21.45 -6.91
CA GLN A 356 -9.26 22.16 -6.03
C GLN A 356 -9.68 23.52 -6.62
N LYS A 357 -8.73 24.23 -7.24
CA LYS A 357 -9.05 25.49 -7.95
C LYS A 357 -10.03 25.27 -9.11
N SER A 358 -9.91 24.18 -9.86
CA SER A 358 -10.86 23.81 -10.90
C SER A 358 -12.25 23.55 -10.32
N ILE A 359 -12.34 22.79 -9.24
CA ILE A 359 -13.59 22.53 -8.51
C ILE A 359 -14.23 23.85 -8.08
N ASP A 360 -13.48 24.71 -7.38
CA ASP A 360 -14.00 25.98 -6.86
C ASP A 360 -14.48 26.93 -7.96
N THR A 361 -13.87 26.84 -9.14
CA THR A 361 -14.16 27.70 -10.27
C THR A 361 -15.38 27.22 -11.06
N TYR A 362 -15.44 25.93 -11.39
CA TYR A 362 -16.38 25.41 -12.37
C TYR A 362 -17.54 24.63 -11.75
N TYR A 363 -17.34 23.93 -10.64
CA TYR A 363 -18.43 23.25 -9.94
C TYR A 363 -18.26 23.28 -8.41
N PRO A 364 -18.43 24.45 -7.79
CA PRO A 364 -18.23 24.60 -6.35
C PRO A 364 -19.04 23.61 -5.51
N GLY A 365 -18.39 23.07 -4.47
CA GLY A 365 -18.98 22.09 -3.56
C GLY A 365 -18.92 20.65 -4.07
N THR A 366 -18.32 20.37 -5.24
CA THR A 366 -17.93 19.02 -5.61
C THR A 366 -16.78 18.57 -4.71
N LYS A 367 -16.86 17.35 -4.19
CA LYS A 367 -15.83 16.73 -3.38
C LYS A 367 -14.73 16.18 -4.29
N LEU A 368 -13.56 15.86 -3.74
CA LEU A 368 -12.45 15.25 -4.48
C LEU A 368 -12.21 13.82 -4.03
N ALA A 369 -12.08 12.89 -4.97
CA ALA A 369 -11.63 11.53 -4.72
C ALA A 369 -10.34 11.20 -5.46
N ILE A 370 -9.53 10.31 -4.86
CA ILE A 370 -8.42 9.62 -5.48
C ILE A 370 -8.71 8.13 -5.34
N SER A 371 -9.56 7.61 -6.24
CA SER A 371 -10.12 6.26 -6.07
C SER A 371 -9.15 5.14 -6.50
N GLU A 372 -8.02 5.50 -7.10
CA GLU A 372 -6.86 4.63 -7.27
C GLU A 372 -5.57 5.41 -7.06
N TYR A 373 -4.68 4.85 -6.24
CA TYR A 373 -3.31 5.31 -6.09
C TYR A 373 -2.42 4.19 -5.55
N ASN A 374 -1.13 4.24 -5.86
CA ASN A 374 -0.12 3.36 -5.28
C ASN A 374 1.27 3.94 -5.54
N TYR A 375 2.09 4.05 -4.50
CA TYR A 375 3.47 4.55 -4.61
C TYR A 375 4.51 3.44 -4.82
N GLY A 376 4.10 2.18 -4.80
CA GLY A 376 5.00 1.03 -4.96
C GLY A 376 5.90 0.81 -3.75
N GLY A 377 6.86 -0.09 -3.92
CA GLY A 377 7.86 -0.45 -2.91
C GLY A 377 7.45 -1.62 -2.02
N GLU A 378 8.47 -2.38 -1.62
CA GLU A 378 8.36 -3.55 -0.74
C GLU A 378 9.28 -3.37 0.48
N ASP A 379 9.48 -2.13 0.89
CA ASP A 379 10.31 -1.71 2.00
C ASP A 379 9.66 -0.52 2.74
N VAL A 380 10.32 -0.03 3.76
CA VAL A 380 9.83 1.08 4.60
C VAL A 380 9.56 2.37 3.81
N SER A 381 10.13 2.56 2.61
CA SER A 381 9.83 3.71 1.76
C SER A 381 8.36 3.73 1.31
N ALA A 382 7.76 2.54 1.15
CA ALA A 382 6.34 2.41 0.85
C ALA A 382 5.47 2.89 2.04
N THR A 383 5.87 2.55 3.27
CA THR A 383 5.20 3.05 4.48
C THR A 383 5.31 4.57 4.60
N ILE A 384 6.51 5.13 4.38
CA ILE A 384 6.74 6.58 4.44
C ILE A 384 5.87 7.31 3.42
N ALA A 385 5.91 6.89 2.15
CA ALA A 385 5.12 7.50 1.09
C ALA A 385 3.60 7.38 1.34
N GLN A 386 3.15 6.20 1.80
CA GLN A 386 1.74 5.96 2.14
C GLN A 386 1.27 6.84 3.30
N ALA A 387 2.07 6.94 4.37
CA ALA A 387 1.73 7.75 5.53
C ALA A 387 1.70 9.25 5.19
N GLU A 388 2.68 9.74 4.42
CA GLU A 388 2.69 11.12 3.95
C GLU A 388 1.51 11.43 3.01
N ALA A 389 1.18 10.50 2.10
CA ALA A 389 0.04 10.67 1.19
C ALA A 389 -1.28 10.85 1.95
N LEU A 390 -1.53 10.05 2.99
CA LEU A 390 -2.74 10.17 3.81
C LEU A 390 -2.80 11.50 4.55
N GLY A 391 -1.68 11.97 5.09
CA GLY A 391 -1.59 13.30 5.71
C GLY A 391 -1.83 14.43 4.69
N CYS A 392 -1.24 14.31 3.50
CA CYS A 392 -1.47 15.22 2.38
C CYS A 392 -2.95 15.24 1.95
N TYR A 393 -3.60 14.08 1.85
CA TYR A 393 -5.01 13.99 1.50
C TYR A 393 -5.90 14.65 2.55
N ALA A 394 -5.60 14.47 3.83
CA ALA A 394 -6.30 15.16 4.92
C ALA A 394 -6.16 16.68 4.80
N ASP A 395 -4.94 17.18 4.55
CA ASP A 395 -4.70 18.63 4.43
C ASP A 395 -5.34 19.24 3.16
N ALA A 396 -5.40 18.48 2.06
CA ALA A 396 -6.03 18.89 0.81
C ALA A 396 -7.57 18.73 0.79
N ASN A 397 -8.21 18.33 1.89
CA ASN A 397 -9.64 18.01 1.99
C ASN A 397 -10.11 16.96 0.97
N VAL A 398 -9.27 15.97 0.64
CA VAL A 398 -9.70 14.82 -0.14
C VAL A 398 -10.80 14.10 0.61
N TYR A 399 -11.90 13.82 -0.07
CA TYR A 399 -13.07 13.19 0.52
C TYR A 399 -12.96 11.67 0.59
N PHE A 400 -12.45 11.06 -0.48
CA PHE A 400 -12.34 9.62 -0.62
C PHE A 400 -10.98 9.27 -1.25
N ALA A 401 -10.30 8.26 -0.72
CA ALA A 401 -9.12 7.71 -1.34
C ALA A 401 -9.08 6.21 -1.16
N SER A 402 -8.67 5.44 -2.17
CA SER A 402 -8.55 3.99 -2.06
C SER A 402 -7.27 3.47 -2.71
N LEU A 403 -6.46 2.80 -1.89
CA LEU A 403 -5.21 2.17 -2.31
C LEU A 403 -5.51 1.02 -3.29
N TRP A 404 -4.84 1.01 -4.43
CA TRP A 404 -4.91 -0.10 -5.40
C TRP A 404 -3.83 -1.14 -5.11
N GLY A 405 -4.24 -2.38 -4.86
CA GLY A 405 -3.34 -3.42 -4.39
C GLY A 405 -2.77 -3.11 -3.01
N GLY A 406 -1.50 -3.36 -2.83
CA GLY A 406 -0.77 -3.05 -1.61
C GLY A 406 -0.05 -4.26 -1.02
N ASN A 407 0.84 -3.98 -0.09
CA ASN A 407 1.58 -4.95 0.70
C ASN A 407 1.62 -4.51 2.17
N GLU A 408 2.26 -5.29 3.01
CA GLU A 408 2.32 -5.04 4.45
C GLU A 408 2.90 -3.67 4.83
N TYR A 409 3.88 -3.15 4.07
CA TYR A 409 4.43 -1.82 4.32
C TYR A 409 3.45 -0.70 4.03
N MET A 410 2.66 -0.81 2.94
CA MET A 410 1.59 0.16 2.65
C MET A 410 0.45 0.06 3.66
N PHE A 411 0.09 -1.16 4.09
CA PHE A 411 -0.93 -1.36 5.12
C PHE A 411 -0.50 -0.78 6.47
N SER A 412 0.79 -0.87 6.82
CA SER A 412 1.33 -0.22 8.01
C SER A 412 1.23 1.30 7.93
N GLY A 413 1.44 1.89 6.74
CA GLY A 413 1.19 3.31 6.52
C GLY A 413 -0.26 3.73 6.79
N ILE A 414 -1.25 2.89 6.43
CA ILE A 414 -2.66 3.09 6.77
C ILE A 414 -2.88 2.88 8.27
N ASN A 415 -2.32 1.81 8.84
CA ASN A 415 -2.50 1.45 10.25
C ASN A 415 -1.89 2.48 11.21
N LEU A 416 -0.83 3.21 10.82
CA LEU A 416 -0.36 4.35 11.61
C LEU A 416 -1.47 5.37 11.87
N TYR A 417 -2.44 5.54 10.95
CA TYR A 417 -3.60 6.44 11.15
C TYR A 417 -4.81 5.77 11.79
N THR A 418 -5.00 4.48 11.58
CA THR A 418 -6.28 3.82 11.89
C THR A 418 -6.19 2.80 13.01
N ASN A 419 -4.98 2.34 13.39
CA ASN A 419 -4.75 1.33 14.41
C ASN A 419 -3.28 1.26 14.85
N TYR A 420 -2.66 2.40 15.20
CA TYR A 420 -1.21 2.49 15.47
C TYR A 420 -0.71 1.64 16.64
N ASP A 421 -1.58 1.30 17.58
CA ASP A 421 -1.25 0.51 18.77
C ASP A 421 -1.72 -0.95 18.71
N GLY A 422 -2.31 -1.38 17.57
CA GLY A 422 -2.93 -2.69 17.43
C GLY A 422 -4.21 -2.89 18.28
N LYS A 423 -4.70 -1.85 18.95
CA LYS A 423 -5.86 -1.86 19.86
C LYS A 423 -6.94 -0.86 19.46
N GLY A 424 -6.80 -0.28 18.27
CA GLY A 424 -7.74 0.69 17.70
C GLY A 424 -7.40 2.15 17.98
N GLY A 425 -6.17 2.45 18.39
CA GLY A 425 -5.65 3.81 18.49
C GLY A 425 -5.63 4.48 17.12
N LYS A 426 -6.18 5.70 17.02
CA LYS A 426 -6.41 6.38 15.74
C LYS A 426 -5.85 7.79 15.74
N PHE A 427 -5.46 8.25 14.57
CA PHE A 427 -5.24 9.67 14.30
C PHE A 427 -6.54 10.44 14.57
N GLY A 428 -6.44 11.66 15.06
CA GLY A 428 -7.61 12.48 15.33
C GLY A 428 -8.45 12.76 14.08
N ASP A 429 -9.66 13.23 14.28
CA ASP A 429 -10.61 13.55 13.19
C ASP A 429 -10.55 15.02 12.72
N THR A 430 -9.76 15.85 13.40
CA THR A 430 -9.62 17.28 13.14
C THR A 430 -8.16 17.64 12.96
N LEU A 431 -7.75 17.87 11.71
CA LEU A 431 -6.37 18.23 11.35
C LEU A 431 -6.06 19.66 11.83
N MET A 432 -4.94 19.81 12.52
CA MET A 432 -4.45 21.10 13.02
C MET A 432 -3.33 21.64 12.11
N PRO A 433 -3.21 22.98 11.96
CA PRO A 433 -2.12 23.56 11.20
C PRO A 433 -0.76 23.12 11.73
N THR A 434 0.02 22.43 10.87
CA THR A 434 1.29 21.81 11.24
C THR A 434 2.38 22.19 10.22
N LYS A 435 3.59 22.42 10.69
CA LYS A 435 4.73 22.76 9.82
C LYS A 435 6.01 22.06 10.29
N THR A 436 6.78 21.58 9.33
CA THR A 436 8.17 21.16 9.52
C THR A 436 9.13 22.23 8.99
N ALA A 437 10.35 22.25 9.50
CA ALA A 437 11.38 23.16 9.02
C ALA A 437 11.83 22.83 7.58
N ASP A 438 11.82 21.54 7.22
CA ASP A 438 12.24 21.08 5.89
C ASP A 438 11.45 19.81 5.50
N VAL A 439 10.51 19.96 4.56
CA VAL A 439 9.67 18.85 4.08
C VAL A 439 10.43 17.83 3.22
N SER A 440 11.63 18.17 2.75
CA SER A 440 12.47 17.21 2.03
C SER A 440 13.12 16.17 2.96
N LEU A 441 13.27 16.52 4.23
CA LEU A 441 13.80 15.63 5.27
C LEU A 441 12.70 15.00 6.12
N ALA A 442 11.64 15.77 6.44
CA ALA A 442 10.56 15.30 7.30
C ALA A 442 9.22 15.95 6.96
N SER A 443 8.16 15.18 6.89
CA SER A 443 6.78 15.67 6.81
C SER A 443 6.05 15.41 8.11
N ALA A 444 5.18 16.34 8.52
CA ALA A 444 4.38 16.20 9.72
C ALA A 444 2.94 16.66 9.50
N TYR A 445 2.01 15.90 10.08
CA TYR A 445 0.58 16.21 10.13
C TYR A 445 0.08 15.90 11.54
N ALA A 446 -0.69 16.80 12.14
CA ALA A 446 -1.17 16.61 13.49
C ALA A 446 -2.68 16.80 13.59
N ALA A 447 -3.33 16.04 14.47
CA ALA A 447 -4.77 16.11 14.67
C ALA A 447 -5.16 15.98 16.13
N VAL A 448 -6.38 16.45 16.41
CA VAL A 448 -7.11 16.27 17.67
C VAL A 448 -8.48 15.66 17.39
N ASN A 449 -9.21 15.25 18.44
CA ASN A 449 -10.59 14.76 18.29
C ASN A 449 -11.59 15.91 18.49
N GLY A 450 -12.14 16.43 17.39
CA GLY A 450 -13.02 17.60 17.41
C GLY A 450 -12.32 18.82 18.02
N THR A 451 -12.77 19.24 19.20
CA THR A 451 -12.18 20.34 19.97
C THR A 451 -11.40 19.87 21.19
N ASP A 452 -11.34 18.55 21.42
CA ASP A 452 -10.61 17.99 22.57
C ASP A 452 -9.11 17.90 22.28
N GLN A 453 -8.34 18.73 22.98
CA GLN A 453 -6.89 18.80 22.89
C GLN A 453 -6.19 18.00 24.01
N SER A 454 -6.88 17.13 24.76
CA SER A 454 -6.26 16.32 25.80
C SER A 454 -5.23 15.33 25.23
N VAL A 455 -5.49 14.86 24.00
CA VAL A 455 -4.59 14.04 23.21
C VAL A 455 -4.37 14.68 21.85
N VAL A 456 -3.12 14.84 21.45
CA VAL A 456 -2.70 15.26 20.12
C VAL A 456 -1.98 14.10 19.46
N THR A 457 -2.39 13.72 18.27
CA THR A 457 -1.68 12.73 17.45
C THR A 457 -0.90 13.44 16.35
N ALA A 458 0.36 13.06 16.14
CA ALA A 458 1.19 13.63 15.09
C ALA A 458 1.86 12.50 14.30
N MET A 459 1.54 12.41 13.02
CA MET A 459 2.28 11.58 12.08
C MET A 459 3.52 12.36 11.66
N LEU A 460 4.69 11.72 11.72
CA LEU A 460 5.98 12.29 11.37
C LEU A 460 6.78 11.29 10.55
N THR A 461 7.45 11.74 9.49
CA THR A 461 8.34 10.91 8.68
C THR A 461 9.78 11.37 8.81
N ASN A 462 10.72 10.44 8.92
CA ASN A 462 12.13 10.67 8.66
C ASN A 462 12.49 10.10 7.29
N LYS A 463 12.75 10.99 6.31
CA LYS A 463 13.06 10.63 4.92
C LYS A 463 14.55 10.42 4.66
N ASP A 464 15.41 10.71 5.62
CA ASP A 464 16.86 10.49 5.51
C ASP A 464 17.15 9.00 5.69
N MET A 465 17.81 8.40 4.70
CA MET A 465 18.09 6.96 4.67
C MET A 465 19.18 6.52 5.67
N SER A 466 19.95 7.46 6.22
CA SER A 466 21.16 7.16 6.98
C SER A 466 21.23 7.83 8.36
N ARG A 467 20.45 8.90 8.57
CA ARG A 467 20.54 9.69 9.81
C ARG A 467 19.27 9.59 10.63
N GLN A 468 19.44 9.44 11.93
CA GLN A 468 18.34 9.61 12.88
C GLN A 468 17.84 11.06 12.88
N GLU A 469 16.56 11.24 13.08
CA GLU A 469 15.93 12.54 13.28
C GLU A 469 15.68 12.78 14.76
N THR A 470 16.16 13.91 15.30
CA THR A 470 15.70 14.41 16.58
C THR A 470 14.71 15.54 16.34
N ALA A 471 13.42 15.23 16.48
CA ALA A 471 12.34 16.18 16.27
C ALA A 471 11.98 16.90 17.57
N SER A 472 11.93 18.23 17.49
CA SER A 472 11.39 19.11 18.53
C SER A 472 9.99 19.55 18.13
N ILE A 473 8.97 18.99 18.77
CA ILE A 473 7.55 19.18 18.46
C ILE A 473 6.97 20.21 19.43
N ALA A 474 6.74 21.43 18.97
CA ALA A 474 6.14 22.49 19.76
C ALA A 474 4.61 22.55 19.56
N LEU A 475 3.86 22.41 20.66
CA LEU A 475 2.40 22.51 20.68
C LEU A 475 2.01 23.93 21.11
N ASN A 476 1.72 24.79 20.13
CA ASN A 476 1.49 26.21 20.33
C ASN A 476 0.01 26.50 20.57
N HIS A 477 -0.27 27.57 21.32
CA HIS A 477 -1.58 28.13 21.56
C HIS A 477 -2.60 27.16 22.19
N SER A 478 -2.14 26.16 22.95
CA SER A 478 -3.01 25.27 23.73
C SER A 478 -3.16 25.79 25.15
N ASP A 479 -4.36 25.65 25.70
CA ASP A 479 -4.63 25.86 27.14
C ASP A 479 -4.22 24.64 27.98
N LYS A 480 -3.81 23.54 27.36
CA LYS A 480 -3.36 22.31 28.00
C LYS A 480 -1.87 22.36 28.33
N GLN A 481 -1.47 21.53 29.29
CA GLN A 481 -0.07 21.27 29.62
C GLN A 481 0.20 19.79 29.36
N TYR A 482 0.92 19.50 28.29
CA TYR A 482 1.26 18.13 27.93
C TYR A 482 2.37 17.58 28.83
N LYS A 483 2.31 16.26 29.11
CA LYS A 483 3.14 15.62 30.12
C LYS A 483 3.84 14.37 29.66
N ALA A 484 3.29 13.70 28.65
CA ALA A 484 3.88 12.48 28.13
C ALA A 484 3.61 12.33 26.63
N ALA A 485 4.46 11.54 25.96
CA ALA A 485 4.22 11.13 24.58
C ALA A 485 4.69 9.69 24.36
N ALA A 486 4.02 8.97 23.48
CA ALA A 486 4.41 7.65 23.00
C ALA A 486 4.73 7.70 21.50
N VAL A 487 5.78 6.97 21.06
CA VAL A 487 6.27 6.95 19.70
C VAL A 487 6.06 5.57 19.11
N TYR A 488 5.09 5.43 18.22
CA TYR A 488 4.83 4.21 17.45
C TYR A 488 5.39 4.38 16.05
N ALA A 489 6.29 3.50 15.60
CA ALA A 489 6.96 3.67 14.32
C ALA A 489 7.14 2.38 13.55
N VAL A 490 7.26 2.53 12.23
CA VAL A 490 7.74 1.53 11.27
C VAL A 490 9.11 1.97 10.80
N SER A 491 10.10 1.09 10.90
CA SER A 491 11.48 1.37 10.50
C SER A 491 12.25 0.09 10.24
N GLY A 492 13.38 0.18 9.53
CA GLY A 492 14.24 -0.97 9.22
C GLY A 492 13.56 -1.96 8.27
N ASP A 493 13.78 -3.25 8.50
CA ASP A 493 13.37 -4.33 7.60
C ASP A 493 12.01 -4.96 7.99
N SER A 494 11.20 -4.28 8.79
CA SER A 494 9.90 -4.79 9.22
C SER A 494 8.80 -3.78 8.97
N ALA A 495 7.66 -4.26 8.50
CA ALA A 495 6.43 -3.49 8.36
C ALA A 495 5.67 -3.32 9.70
N ASP A 496 6.12 -3.94 10.79
CA ASP A 496 5.44 -3.86 12.07
C ASP A 496 5.51 -2.46 12.67
N ILE A 497 4.38 -1.98 13.17
CA ILE A 497 4.34 -0.78 14.00
C ILE A 497 4.78 -1.16 15.42
N ARG A 498 5.84 -0.52 15.89
CA ARG A 498 6.45 -0.80 17.20
C ARG A 498 6.43 0.44 18.08
N LEU A 499 6.13 0.27 19.38
CA LEU A 499 6.31 1.33 20.36
C LEU A 499 7.81 1.47 20.66
N LEU A 500 8.42 2.53 20.15
CA LEU A 500 9.87 2.73 20.26
C LEU A 500 10.28 3.52 21.50
N ASP A 501 9.42 4.43 21.98
CA ASP A 501 9.76 5.28 23.12
C ASP A 501 8.51 5.79 23.85
N ILE A 502 8.66 6.11 25.14
CA ILE A 502 7.71 6.84 25.96
C ILE A 502 8.44 8.02 26.59
N VAL A 503 8.13 9.22 26.12
CA VAL A 503 8.71 10.48 26.60
C VAL A 503 7.88 11.02 27.75
N THR A 504 8.51 11.24 28.92
CA THR A 504 7.88 11.82 30.12
C THR A 504 8.47 13.18 30.51
N ASP A 505 9.51 13.62 29.80
CA ASP A 505 10.12 14.94 30.00
C ASP A 505 9.62 15.93 28.96
N VAL A 506 8.40 16.44 29.20
CA VAL A 506 7.77 17.45 28.33
C VAL A 506 7.87 18.79 29.05
N SER A 507 8.52 19.77 28.42
CA SER A 507 8.68 21.12 28.98
C SER A 507 8.18 22.17 28.01
N ASP A 508 7.48 23.18 28.53
CA ASP A 508 6.94 24.29 27.73
C ASP A 508 6.11 23.84 26.52
N ASN A 509 5.31 22.78 26.68
CA ASN A 509 4.55 22.13 25.61
C ASN A 509 5.41 21.75 24.40
N THR A 510 6.65 21.36 24.64
CA THR A 510 7.58 20.86 23.63
C THR A 510 8.01 19.45 23.95
N VAL A 511 7.80 18.55 23.00
CA VAL A 511 8.18 17.14 23.08
C VAL A 511 9.40 16.91 22.20
N GLN A 512 10.43 16.25 22.76
CA GLN A 512 11.60 15.82 21.99
C GLN A 512 11.44 14.32 21.71
N VAL A 513 11.47 13.93 20.44
CA VAL A 513 11.43 12.53 20.02
C VAL A 513 12.61 12.23 19.10
N THR A 514 13.08 10.98 19.12
CA THR A 514 14.11 10.52 18.19
C THR A 514 13.49 9.43 17.31
N LEU A 515 13.56 9.63 15.99
CA LEU A 515 13.11 8.68 14.99
C LEU A 515 14.31 8.01 14.33
N PRO A 516 14.26 6.68 14.12
CA PRO A 516 15.26 6.00 13.32
C PRO A 516 15.41 6.62 11.94
N ALA A 517 16.55 6.40 11.29
CA ALA A 517 16.72 6.69 9.88
C ALA A 517 15.60 5.98 9.08
N TYR A 518 15.07 6.66 8.06
CA TYR A 518 14.11 6.09 7.13
C TYR A 518 12.93 5.42 7.83
N SER A 519 12.04 6.23 8.39
CA SER A 519 10.91 5.76 9.21
C SER A 519 9.67 6.62 9.07
N ALA A 520 8.52 6.05 9.41
CA ALA A 520 7.27 6.77 9.62
C ALA A 520 6.74 6.46 11.03
N ALA A 521 6.27 7.48 11.73
CA ALA A 521 5.88 7.36 13.12
C ALA A 521 4.58 8.10 13.44
N MET A 522 3.77 7.51 14.30
CA MET A 522 2.67 8.16 15.02
C MET A 522 3.13 8.52 16.43
N ILE A 523 3.19 9.80 16.71
CA ILE A 523 3.50 10.35 18.04
C ILE A 523 2.18 10.71 18.71
N VAL A 524 1.91 10.09 19.85
CA VAL A 524 0.69 10.33 20.64
C VAL A 524 1.07 11.13 21.87
N ILE A 525 0.59 12.36 21.98
CA ILE A 525 0.99 13.33 23.00
C ILE A 525 -0.21 13.58 23.91
N SER A 526 -0.04 13.43 25.23
CA SER A 526 -1.12 13.52 26.24
C SER A 526 -0.85 14.55 27.34
N ASP A 527 -1.93 15.20 27.82
CA ASP A 527 -1.90 16.05 29.01
C ASP A 527 -1.97 15.23 30.32
N ASP A 528 -2.16 13.91 30.23
CA ASP A 528 -2.11 12.96 31.34
C ASP A 528 -0.74 12.28 31.40
N ALA A 529 -0.03 12.45 32.52
CA ALA A 529 1.28 11.84 32.73
C ALA A 529 1.24 10.29 32.81
N SER A 530 0.07 9.71 33.11
CA SER A 530 -0.13 8.26 33.25
C SER A 530 -0.70 7.61 31.98
N ALA A 531 -0.89 8.36 30.91
CA ALA A 531 -1.56 7.87 29.69
C ALA A 531 -0.91 6.62 29.09
N PHE A 532 0.38 6.45 29.30
CA PHE A 532 1.17 5.36 28.71
C PHE A 532 1.75 4.40 29.76
N ASP A 533 1.25 4.46 31.01
CA ASP A 533 1.70 3.58 32.08
C ASP A 533 1.41 2.10 31.74
N GLY A 534 2.41 1.26 31.93
CA GLY A 534 2.30 -0.18 31.70
C GLY A 534 2.39 -0.62 30.25
N LEU A 535 2.65 0.31 29.31
CA LEU A 535 3.02 -0.06 27.94
C LEU A 535 4.47 -0.55 27.90
N GLU A 536 4.71 -1.60 27.12
CA GLU A 536 6.05 -2.13 26.91
C GLU A 536 6.68 -1.51 25.67
N ILE A 537 7.82 -0.84 25.83
CA ILE A 537 8.65 -0.35 24.74
C ILE A 537 9.25 -1.56 24.03
N TYR A 538 9.25 -1.53 22.70
CA TYR A 538 9.89 -2.56 21.89
C TYR A 538 11.37 -2.69 22.26
N ASP A 539 11.74 -3.88 22.65
CA ASP A 539 13.10 -4.24 23.00
C ASP A 539 13.60 -5.29 21.98
N PRO A 540 14.49 -4.90 21.08
CA PRO A 540 14.99 -5.83 20.06
C PRO A 540 15.72 -7.05 20.69
N SER A 541 16.22 -6.94 21.91
CA SER A 541 16.86 -8.07 22.60
C SER A 541 15.87 -9.14 23.06
N LYS A 542 14.56 -8.81 23.11
CA LYS A 542 13.48 -9.76 23.46
C LYS A 542 12.84 -10.41 22.24
N VAL A 543 13.28 -10.10 21.03
CA VAL A 543 12.83 -10.78 19.81
C VAL A 543 13.40 -12.18 19.83
N THR A 544 12.54 -13.17 19.96
CA THR A 544 12.95 -14.59 19.99
C THR A 544 13.01 -15.21 18.58
N GLU A 545 12.55 -14.49 17.58
CA GLU A 545 12.51 -14.96 16.19
C GLU A 545 12.86 -13.82 15.20
N ARG A 546 13.68 -14.13 14.21
CA ARG A 546 13.91 -13.31 13.03
C ARG A 546 13.29 -14.03 11.83
N VAL A 547 12.51 -13.31 11.03
CA VAL A 547 11.82 -13.88 9.87
C VAL A 547 12.35 -13.23 8.59
N GLU A 548 12.81 -14.03 7.64
CA GLU A 548 13.14 -13.61 6.29
C GLU A 548 12.03 -14.04 5.34
N CYS A 549 11.43 -13.06 4.62
CA CYS A 549 10.29 -13.28 3.73
C CYS A 549 10.71 -13.27 2.26
N PHE A 550 10.17 -14.20 1.48
CA PHE A 550 10.33 -14.33 0.03
C PHE A 550 8.95 -14.28 -0.62
N GLU A 551 8.58 -13.14 -1.21
CA GLU A 551 7.24 -12.88 -1.77
C GLU A 551 7.06 -13.39 -3.20
N ASP A 552 8.12 -13.68 -3.95
CA ASP A 552 8.08 -14.35 -5.26
C ASP A 552 9.00 -15.58 -5.32
N PRO A 553 8.67 -16.62 -4.52
CA PRO A 553 9.53 -17.82 -4.45
C PRO A 553 9.63 -18.54 -5.79
N GLU A 554 8.63 -18.42 -6.68
CA GLU A 554 8.65 -19.07 -7.99
C GLU A 554 9.71 -18.47 -8.95
N SER A 555 10.22 -17.27 -8.69
CA SER A 555 11.36 -16.71 -9.41
C SER A 555 12.68 -17.42 -9.06
N MET A 556 12.73 -18.19 -7.99
CA MET A 556 13.91 -18.89 -7.45
C MET A 556 13.92 -20.39 -7.82
N LEU A 557 13.23 -20.77 -8.90
CA LEU A 557 13.22 -22.17 -9.38
C LEU A 557 14.60 -22.57 -9.93
N ASN A 558 15.10 -23.68 -9.44
CA ASN A 558 16.32 -24.29 -9.99
C ASN A 558 16.03 -25.12 -11.26
N ALA A 559 17.07 -25.71 -11.83
CA ALA A 559 16.96 -26.52 -13.06
C ALA A 559 16.07 -27.77 -12.93
N ASN A 560 15.74 -28.19 -11.70
CA ASN A 560 14.87 -29.33 -11.42
C ASN A 560 13.40 -28.90 -11.18
N GLY A 561 13.11 -27.59 -11.24
CA GLY A 561 11.78 -27.03 -10.97
C GLY A 561 11.44 -26.96 -9.47
N TYR A 562 12.43 -26.95 -8.60
CA TYR A 562 12.27 -26.75 -7.16
C TYR A 562 12.62 -25.31 -6.78
N VAL A 563 11.89 -24.73 -5.84
CA VAL A 563 12.22 -23.40 -5.30
C VAL A 563 13.41 -23.54 -4.34
N GLU A 564 14.45 -22.80 -4.59
CA GLU A 564 15.71 -22.84 -3.84
C GLU A 564 15.83 -21.60 -2.97
N ILE A 565 15.68 -21.74 -1.66
CA ILE A 565 15.66 -20.65 -0.68
C ILE A 565 17.03 -20.59 0.02
N PRO A 566 17.72 -19.44 0.01
CA PRO A 566 18.96 -19.27 0.76
C PRO A 566 18.68 -19.28 2.26
N ILE A 567 19.57 -19.88 3.04
CA ILE A 567 19.56 -19.87 4.49
C ILE A 567 20.73 -19.01 4.95
N THR A 568 20.44 -17.84 5.47
CA THR A 568 21.45 -16.85 5.86
C THR A 568 22.06 -17.11 7.23
N ASP A 569 21.32 -17.85 8.09
CA ASP A 569 21.72 -18.17 9.46
C ASP A 569 21.36 -19.63 9.80
N PRO A 570 22.13 -20.61 9.26
CA PRO A 570 21.79 -22.02 9.43
C PRO A 570 21.75 -22.50 10.87
N GLU A 571 22.58 -21.94 11.75
CA GLU A 571 22.70 -22.35 13.15
C GLU A 571 21.46 -22.03 13.97
N HIS A 572 20.72 -21.01 13.55
CA HIS A 572 19.52 -20.55 14.25
C HIS A 572 18.22 -20.84 13.46
N LEU A 573 18.33 -21.60 12.36
CA LEU A 573 17.17 -21.98 11.56
C LEU A 573 16.17 -22.78 12.40
N LYS A 574 14.96 -22.27 12.55
CA LYS A 574 13.89 -22.83 13.38
C LYS A 574 12.78 -23.46 12.56
N GLU A 575 12.29 -22.71 11.58
CA GLU A 575 11.09 -23.08 10.82
C GLU A 575 11.13 -22.50 9.42
N ILE A 576 10.51 -23.19 8.46
CA ILE A 576 10.20 -22.63 7.14
C ILE A 576 8.68 -22.71 6.95
N ARG A 577 8.05 -21.54 6.83
CA ARG A 577 6.62 -21.40 6.57
C ARG A 577 6.41 -21.16 5.08
N MET A 578 5.47 -21.85 4.48
CA MET A 578 5.20 -21.75 3.05
C MET A 578 3.72 -21.53 2.82
N THR A 579 3.39 -20.54 2.00
CA THR A 579 2.04 -20.34 1.51
C THR A 579 2.00 -20.68 0.04
N ALA A 580 1.02 -21.47 -0.40
CA ALA A 580 0.90 -21.86 -1.80
C ALA A 580 -0.56 -21.80 -2.28
N ASP A 581 -0.71 -21.44 -3.55
CA ASP A 581 -1.95 -21.63 -4.29
C ASP A 581 -1.99 -23.04 -4.90
N VAL A 582 -3.08 -23.73 -4.71
CA VAL A 582 -3.30 -25.08 -5.25
C VAL A 582 -4.51 -25.07 -6.17
N THR A 583 -4.34 -25.48 -7.43
CA THR A 583 -5.41 -25.55 -8.41
C THR A 583 -5.51 -26.92 -9.06
N SER A 584 -6.73 -27.35 -9.43
CA SER A 584 -6.99 -28.59 -10.15
C SER A 584 -7.61 -28.32 -11.52
N SER A 585 -7.05 -28.89 -12.57
CA SER A 585 -7.55 -28.72 -13.94
C SER A 585 -8.73 -29.62 -14.30
N ALA A 586 -8.92 -30.76 -13.62
CA ALA A 586 -9.90 -31.80 -14.00
C ALA A 586 -11.07 -31.95 -13.03
N GLY A 587 -11.14 -31.14 -11.95
CA GLY A 587 -12.23 -31.23 -10.97
C GLY A 587 -12.26 -32.53 -10.16
N SER A 588 -11.11 -32.89 -9.66
CA SER A 588 -11.00 -34.04 -8.73
C SER A 588 -11.90 -33.82 -7.52
N SER A 589 -12.61 -34.88 -7.13
CA SER A 589 -13.45 -34.84 -5.93
C SER A 589 -12.65 -34.70 -4.64
N TRP A 590 -11.36 -35.04 -4.69
CA TRP A 590 -10.36 -34.78 -3.66
C TRP A 590 -8.98 -34.65 -4.30
N ALA A 591 -8.11 -33.88 -3.68
CA ALA A 591 -6.71 -33.81 -4.03
C ALA A 591 -5.85 -33.76 -2.75
N TYR A 592 -4.66 -34.35 -2.81
CA TYR A 592 -3.60 -34.14 -1.85
C TYR A 592 -2.56 -33.25 -2.49
N ALA A 593 -2.25 -32.14 -1.86
CA ALA A 593 -1.11 -31.33 -2.19
C ALA A 593 -0.17 -31.24 -0.99
N GLY A 594 1.11 -31.29 -1.23
CA GLY A 594 2.11 -31.23 -0.19
C GLY A 594 3.34 -30.46 -0.62
N CYS A 595 3.99 -29.88 0.36
CA CYS A 595 5.33 -29.34 0.27
C CYS A 595 6.31 -30.25 1.01
N ALA A 596 7.48 -30.42 0.47
CA ALA A 596 8.60 -31.04 1.14
C ALA A 596 9.75 -30.05 1.18
N VAL A 597 10.24 -29.76 2.35
CA VAL A 597 11.54 -29.08 2.52
C VAL A 597 12.61 -30.16 2.35
N CYS A 598 13.34 -30.06 1.24
CA CYS A 598 14.43 -30.98 0.94
C CYS A 598 15.75 -30.31 1.22
N ILE A 599 16.54 -30.97 2.03
CA ILE A 599 17.92 -30.65 2.24
C ILE A 599 18.69 -31.54 1.29
N ASN A 600 19.57 -30.97 0.46
CA ASN A 600 20.34 -31.73 -0.56
C ASN A 600 21.34 -32.74 0.02
N ALA A 601 21.47 -32.80 1.33
CA ALA A 601 22.26 -33.80 1.99
C ALA A 601 21.59 -35.16 1.89
N LYS A 602 22.39 -36.15 1.65
CA LYS A 602 22.01 -37.56 1.68
C LYS A 602 22.56 -38.16 2.93
N ASP A 603 21.77 -38.99 3.62
CA ASP A 603 22.29 -39.85 4.66
C ASP A 603 23.36 -40.83 4.07
N ALA A 604 24.04 -41.58 4.93
CA ALA A 604 25.04 -42.55 4.52
C ALA A 604 24.45 -43.68 3.62
N ALA A 605 23.13 -43.84 3.56
CA ALA A 605 22.42 -44.75 2.69
C ALA A 605 21.95 -44.10 1.37
N GLY A 606 22.15 -42.78 1.19
CA GLY A 606 21.80 -42.02 0.00
C GLY A 606 20.38 -41.51 -0.04
N ASN A 607 19.64 -41.55 1.08
CA ASN A 607 18.31 -40.97 1.20
C ASN A 607 18.39 -39.48 1.45
N LYS A 608 17.51 -38.73 0.80
CA LYS A 608 17.32 -37.31 1.08
C LYS A 608 16.53 -37.11 2.36
N PHE A 609 16.91 -36.12 3.15
CA PHE A 609 16.13 -35.71 4.32
C PHE A 609 14.94 -34.85 3.90
N TRP A 610 13.82 -35.09 4.54
CA TRP A 610 12.57 -34.36 4.27
C TRP A 610 11.83 -34.07 5.55
N THR A 611 11.25 -32.90 5.62
CA THR A 611 10.01 -32.72 6.36
C THR A 611 8.91 -32.53 5.34
N SER A 612 7.93 -33.40 5.24
CA SER A 612 6.80 -33.22 4.34
C SER A 612 5.51 -33.18 5.13
N LYS A 613 4.68 -32.18 4.83
CA LYS A 613 3.31 -32.11 5.30
C LYS A 613 2.40 -32.06 4.09
N GLY A 614 1.42 -32.93 4.04
CA GLY A 614 0.40 -32.96 2.98
C GLY A 614 -0.96 -32.67 3.56
N TYR A 615 -1.77 -31.91 2.83
CA TYR A 615 -3.12 -31.60 3.19
C TYR A 615 -4.11 -32.19 2.18
N GLN A 616 -5.19 -32.77 2.69
CA GLN A 616 -6.31 -33.19 1.86
C GLN A 616 -7.18 -31.96 1.55
N LEU A 617 -7.37 -31.67 0.29
CA LEU A 617 -8.15 -30.56 -0.20
C LEU A 617 -9.37 -31.09 -0.95
N SER A 618 -10.54 -30.50 -0.73
CA SER A 618 -11.72 -30.71 -1.55
C SER A 618 -11.71 -29.61 -2.63
N LEU A 619 -11.13 -29.93 -3.78
CA LEU A 619 -11.09 -29.01 -4.92
C LEU A 619 -12.19 -29.40 -5.92
N GLY A 620 -13.12 -28.48 -6.19
CA GLY A 620 -14.01 -28.57 -7.34
C GLY A 620 -13.29 -28.19 -8.64
N THR A 621 -13.95 -28.41 -9.79
CA THR A 621 -13.40 -28.04 -11.11
C THR A 621 -13.06 -26.54 -11.16
N GLY A 622 -11.80 -26.22 -11.41
CA GLY A 622 -11.31 -24.83 -11.49
C GLY A 622 -11.19 -24.12 -10.14
N SER A 623 -11.37 -24.82 -9.02
CA SER A 623 -11.21 -24.22 -7.70
C SER A 623 -9.74 -23.93 -7.38
N LYS A 624 -9.49 -22.81 -6.70
CA LYS A 624 -8.21 -22.42 -6.14
C LYS A 624 -8.31 -22.53 -4.62
N ALA A 625 -7.37 -23.19 -3.99
CA ALA A 625 -7.23 -23.19 -2.54
C ALA A 625 -5.88 -22.60 -2.15
N LYS A 626 -5.87 -21.73 -1.15
CA LYS A 626 -4.67 -21.28 -0.48
C LYS A 626 -4.35 -22.25 0.64
N VAL A 627 -3.11 -22.71 0.69
CA VAL A 627 -2.64 -23.68 1.69
C VAL A 627 -1.40 -23.13 2.38
N GLU A 628 -1.40 -23.19 3.70
CA GLU A 628 -0.25 -22.86 4.53
C GLU A 628 0.41 -24.15 4.99
N PHE A 629 1.73 -24.21 4.79
CA PHE A 629 2.56 -25.33 5.23
C PHE A 629 3.57 -24.80 6.24
N ASP A 630 3.72 -25.50 7.34
CA ASP A 630 4.77 -25.26 8.32
C ASP A 630 5.81 -26.39 8.26
N GLY A 631 7.06 -26.04 8.19
CA GLY A 631 8.19 -26.96 8.21
C GLY A 631 9.04 -26.74 9.45
N THR A 632 8.54 -27.15 10.64
CA THR A 632 9.35 -27.04 11.87
C THR A 632 10.54 -27.99 11.83
N LEU A 633 11.71 -27.46 12.14
CA LEU A 633 12.96 -28.21 12.25
C LEU A 633 13.29 -28.58 13.69
N GLU A 634 12.42 -28.27 14.67
CA GLU A 634 12.60 -28.55 16.09
C GLU A 634 12.84 -30.04 16.40
N ASN A 635 12.42 -30.94 15.50
CA ASN A 635 12.64 -32.38 15.63
C ASN A 635 13.58 -32.93 14.56
N ALA A 636 14.25 -32.09 13.78
CA ALA A 636 15.27 -32.53 12.86
C ALA A 636 16.47 -33.04 13.65
N ASP A 637 17.01 -34.22 13.25
CA ASP A 637 18.22 -34.71 13.87
C ASP A 637 19.40 -33.76 13.54
N LYS A 638 20.41 -33.84 14.38
CA LYS A 638 21.61 -33.00 14.24
C LYS A 638 22.29 -33.11 12.86
N GLU A 639 22.23 -34.29 12.25
CA GLU A 639 22.81 -34.58 10.93
C GLU A 639 22.07 -33.79 9.83
N THR A 640 20.72 -33.63 9.96
CA THR A 640 19.91 -32.86 9.06
C THR A 640 20.26 -31.35 9.15
N VAL A 641 20.39 -30.82 10.35
CA VAL A 641 20.75 -29.40 10.58
C VAL A 641 22.17 -29.10 10.08
N GLU A 642 23.14 -29.98 10.37
CA GLU A 642 24.52 -29.84 9.87
C GLU A 642 24.57 -29.88 8.32
N ALA A 643 23.67 -30.61 7.69
CA ALA A 643 23.59 -30.69 6.23
C ALA A 643 23.05 -29.38 5.61
N VAL A 644 22.11 -28.71 6.25
CA VAL A 644 21.63 -27.37 5.84
C VAL A 644 22.76 -26.35 6.00
N ILE A 645 23.46 -26.41 7.12
CA ILE A 645 24.60 -25.53 7.42
C ILE A 645 25.68 -25.64 6.32
N ALA A 646 25.93 -26.87 5.84
CA ALA A 646 26.95 -27.10 4.81
C ALA A 646 26.58 -26.57 3.43
N ASP A 647 25.29 -26.50 3.08
CA ASP A 647 24.83 -26.13 1.73
C ASP A 647 24.29 -24.66 1.67
N GLY A 648 23.96 -24.07 2.80
CA GLY A 648 23.49 -22.69 2.91
C GLY A 648 22.14 -22.39 2.20
N LYS A 649 21.37 -23.45 1.89
CA LYS A 649 20.08 -23.33 1.21
C LYS A 649 19.21 -24.57 1.40
N VAL A 650 17.91 -24.40 1.16
CA VAL A 650 16.95 -25.50 1.12
C VAL A 650 16.21 -25.53 -0.21
N GLU A 651 15.84 -26.72 -0.65
CA GLU A 651 14.96 -26.91 -1.81
C GLU A 651 13.53 -27.19 -1.33
N LEU A 652 12.56 -26.43 -1.84
CA LEU A 652 11.14 -26.67 -1.61
C LEU A 652 10.58 -27.46 -2.79
N GLN A 653 10.22 -28.72 -2.53
CA GLN A 653 9.62 -29.60 -3.53
C GLN A 653 8.11 -29.62 -3.38
N LYS A 654 7.42 -29.79 -4.51
CA LYS A 654 5.97 -29.90 -4.61
C LYS A 654 5.63 -31.35 -4.93
N TRP A 655 4.62 -31.91 -4.26
CA TRP A 655 4.06 -33.18 -4.62
C TRP A 655 2.54 -33.12 -4.56
N TRP A 656 1.86 -33.97 -5.32
CA TRP A 656 0.41 -34.05 -5.34
C TRP A 656 -0.09 -35.45 -5.71
N ASP A 657 -1.33 -35.76 -5.27
CA ASP A 657 -2.12 -36.89 -5.67
C ASP A 657 -3.61 -36.48 -5.75
N SER A 658 -4.39 -37.03 -6.63
CA SER A 658 -5.80 -36.67 -6.77
C SER A 658 -6.66 -37.87 -7.17
N SER A 659 -7.99 -37.76 -6.99
CA SER A 659 -8.93 -38.79 -7.40
C SER A 659 -8.86 -39.05 -8.90
N ALA A 660 -8.63 -38.03 -9.73
CA ALA A 660 -8.54 -38.18 -11.18
C ALA A 660 -7.23 -38.87 -11.62
N ALA A 661 -6.13 -38.67 -10.91
CA ALA A 661 -4.87 -39.35 -11.20
C ALA A 661 -4.94 -40.87 -11.02
N LYS A 662 -5.90 -41.38 -10.22
CA LYS A 662 -6.13 -42.80 -10.00
C LYS A 662 -7.13 -43.42 -10.98
N GLU A 663 -7.93 -42.61 -11.68
CA GLU A 663 -8.82 -43.03 -12.75
C GLU A 663 -8.07 -43.03 -14.07
N ALA A 664 -7.72 -44.18 -14.61
CA ALA A 664 -6.73 -44.41 -15.68
C ALA A 664 -7.02 -43.71 -17.05
N GLU A 665 -7.95 -42.78 -17.16
CA GLU A 665 -8.35 -42.10 -18.40
C GLU A 665 -8.40 -40.52 -18.32
N LYS A 666 -8.06 -39.90 -17.19
CA LYS A 666 -8.08 -38.44 -17.07
C LYS A 666 -6.71 -37.90 -16.63
N GLU A 667 -6.13 -37.06 -17.46
CA GLU A 667 -5.00 -36.24 -17.04
C GLU A 667 -5.51 -35.11 -16.15
N ASP A 668 -5.38 -35.24 -14.83
CA ASP A 668 -5.56 -34.13 -13.93
C ASP A 668 -4.19 -33.50 -13.62
N THR A 669 -4.13 -32.20 -13.73
CA THR A 669 -2.95 -31.44 -13.34
C THR A 669 -3.27 -30.64 -12.08
N ILE A 670 -2.73 -31.06 -10.96
CA ILE A 670 -2.70 -30.25 -9.74
C ILE A 670 -1.48 -29.33 -9.82
N THR A 671 -1.72 -28.03 -9.75
CA THR A 671 -0.64 -27.05 -9.71
C THR A 671 -0.53 -26.50 -8.30
N VAL A 672 0.64 -26.61 -7.71
CA VAL A 672 1.01 -25.98 -6.45
C VAL A 672 1.98 -24.84 -6.79
N LYS A 673 1.60 -23.61 -6.51
CA LYS A 673 2.41 -22.41 -6.73
C LYS A 673 2.68 -21.75 -5.39
N TYR A 674 3.95 -21.69 -4.97
CA TYR A 674 4.31 -20.93 -3.78
C TYR A 674 4.04 -19.44 -4.00
N THR A 675 3.34 -18.81 -3.07
CA THR A 675 3.06 -17.38 -3.09
C THR A 675 3.85 -16.61 -2.05
N ARG A 676 4.34 -17.30 -1.00
CA ARG A 676 5.18 -16.73 0.04
C ARG A 676 5.98 -17.83 0.73
N VAL A 677 7.22 -17.55 1.06
CA VAL A 677 8.05 -18.39 1.93
C VAL A 677 8.63 -17.52 3.03
N GLU A 678 8.54 -17.97 4.27
CA GLU A 678 9.15 -17.34 5.43
C GLU A 678 10.17 -18.31 6.04
N VAL A 679 11.40 -17.84 6.20
CA VAL A 679 12.43 -18.55 6.93
C VAL A 679 12.55 -17.95 8.32
N VAL A 680 12.23 -18.73 9.33
CA VAL A 680 12.21 -18.30 10.73
C VAL A 680 13.47 -18.81 11.44
N TYR A 681 14.19 -17.87 12.02
CA TYR A 681 15.36 -18.17 12.84
C TYR A 681 15.08 -17.89 14.31
N SER A 682 15.58 -18.73 15.20
CA SER A 682 15.62 -18.39 16.62
C SER A 682 16.68 -17.31 16.83
N VAL A 683 16.30 -16.21 17.51
CA VAL A 683 17.29 -15.26 18.02
C VAL A 683 17.68 -15.77 19.41
N SER A 684 18.91 -16.26 19.55
CA SER A 684 19.42 -16.64 20.87
C SER A 684 19.62 -15.38 21.71
N ASP A 685 19.34 -15.47 23.01
CA ASP A 685 19.65 -14.42 24.01
C ASP A 685 21.18 -14.14 24.13
N THR A 686 21.99 -14.82 23.37
CA THR A 686 23.41 -14.52 23.22
C THR A 686 23.51 -13.38 22.21
N PRO A 687 24.13 -12.24 22.56
CA PRO A 687 24.39 -11.19 21.57
C PRO A 687 25.09 -11.82 20.37
N SER A 688 24.61 -11.52 19.16
CA SER A 688 25.26 -11.96 17.93
C SER A 688 26.74 -11.56 18.05
N ILE A 689 27.61 -12.55 18.09
CA ILE A 689 29.04 -12.29 18.09
C ILE A 689 29.36 -11.72 16.70
N LEU A 690 29.38 -10.40 16.60
CA LEU A 690 29.86 -9.74 15.39
C LEU A 690 31.37 -9.94 15.36
N ARG A 691 31.81 -10.92 14.56
CA ARG A 691 33.24 -11.20 14.43
C ARG A 691 33.96 -9.94 13.98
N GLY A 692 35.01 -9.60 14.69
CA GLY A 692 35.76 -8.39 14.44
C GLY A 692 35.35 -7.17 15.24
N ASP A 693 34.16 -7.14 15.84
CA ASP A 693 33.72 -6.09 16.81
C ASP A 693 34.30 -6.38 18.20
N VAL A 694 35.53 -6.03 18.36
CA VAL A 694 36.32 -6.32 19.57
C VAL A 694 35.98 -5.36 20.72
N ASN A 695 35.39 -4.23 20.42
CA ASN A 695 35.01 -3.23 21.40
C ASN A 695 33.54 -3.30 21.81
N SER A 696 32.72 -4.11 21.09
CA SER A 696 31.29 -4.33 21.32
C SER A 696 30.46 -3.05 21.11
N ASP A 697 30.84 -2.22 20.12
CA ASP A 697 30.08 -1.00 19.75
C ASP A 697 29.06 -1.24 18.61
N GLY A 698 28.98 -2.47 18.08
CA GLY A 698 28.07 -2.89 17.02
C GLY A 698 28.61 -2.71 15.61
N GLU A 699 29.84 -2.24 15.45
CA GLU A 699 30.49 -2.03 14.15
C GLU A 699 31.91 -2.60 14.13
N VAL A 700 32.35 -3.11 12.98
CA VAL A 700 33.74 -3.52 12.78
C VAL A 700 34.51 -2.37 12.16
N THR A 701 35.38 -1.75 12.93
CA THR A 701 36.12 -0.54 12.54
C THR A 701 37.61 -0.64 12.84
N ILE A 702 38.34 0.43 12.52
CA ILE A 702 39.77 0.52 12.88
C ILE A 702 39.96 0.57 14.42
N ALA A 703 38.96 0.94 15.18
CA ALA A 703 39.01 0.96 16.64
C ALA A 703 39.20 -0.48 17.19
N ASP A 704 38.58 -1.46 16.56
CA ASP A 704 38.70 -2.89 16.91
C ASP A 704 40.08 -3.40 16.62
N VAL A 705 40.62 -3.06 15.47
CA VAL A 705 42.04 -3.39 15.12
C VAL A 705 42.97 -2.82 16.17
N VAL A 706 42.79 -1.57 16.57
CA VAL A 706 43.63 -0.91 17.61
C VAL A 706 43.48 -1.62 18.94
N ARG A 707 42.22 -1.94 19.33
CA ARG A 707 41.92 -2.61 20.59
C ARG A 707 42.54 -4.02 20.63
N LEU A 708 42.40 -4.78 19.52
CA LEU A 708 42.97 -6.10 19.40
C LEU A 708 44.51 -6.06 19.39
N CYS A 709 45.14 -5.10 18.72
CA CYS A 709 46.58 -4.86 18.77
C CYS A 709 47.10 -4.68 20.20
N ARG A 710 46.38 -3.85 20.98
CA ARG A 710 46.74 -3.60 22.39
C ARG A 710 46.62 -4.87 23.24
N TYR A 711 45.56 -5.64 23.03
CA TYR A 711 45.35 -6.91 23.72
C TYR A 711 46.49 -7.93 23.41
N VAL A 712 46.78 -8.15 22.13
CA VAL A 712 47.86 -9.08 21.69
C VAL A 712 49.23 -8.60 22.12
N ALA A 713 49.44 -7.29 22.28
CA ALA A 713 50.68 -6.71 22.82
C ALA A 713 50.80 -6.78 24.36
N GLU A 714 49.86 -7.42 25.05
CA GLU A 714 49.78 -7.49 26.51
C GLU A 714 49.81 -6.09 27.18
N ASP A 715 49.13 -5.10 26.57
CA ASP A 715 49.08 -3.73 27.09
C ASP A 715 48.30 -3.70 28.41
N THR A 716 49.02 -3.54 29.51
CA THR A 716 48.47 -3.51 30.87
C THR A 716 47.64 -2.23 31.16
N GLU A 717 47.67 -1.23 30.29
CA GLU A 717 46.88 0.00 30.34
C GLU A 717 45.66 -0.05 29.44
N LEU A 718 45.32 -1.21 28.84
CA LEU A 718 44.09 -1.36 28.07
C LEU A 718 42.86 -1.18 28.93
N THR A 719 42.09 -0.11 28.65
CA THR A 719 40.89 0.26 29.41
C THR A 719 39.72 0.52 28.47
N PRO A 720 38.57 -0.10 28.72
CA PRO A 720 38.38 -1.24 29.65
C PRO A 720 39.13 -2.48 29.18
N ALA A 721 39.47 -3.39 30.10
CA ALA A 721 40.06 -4.68 29.73
C ALA A 721 39.08 -5.50 28.86
N MET A 722 39.58 -6.35 27.99
CA MET A 722 38.71 -7.25 27.22
C MET A 722 38.07 -8.29 28.14
N THR A 723 36.77 -8.51 27.93
CA THR A 723 35.99 -9.51 28.70
C THR A 723 36.03 -10.86 28.04
N GLU A 724 35.68 -11.94 28.77
CA GLU A 724 35.55 -13.27 28.21
C GLU A 724 34.51 -13.34 27.08
N GLU A 725 33.51 -12.46 27.10
CA GLU A 725 32.51 -12.38 26.04
C GLU A 725 33.02 -11.71 24.75
N GLN A 726 34.08 -10.91 24.84
CA GLN A 726 34.71 -10.24 23.68
C GLN A 726 35.76 -11.11 22.99
N LEU A 727 36.27 -12.13 23.64
CA LEU A 727 37.29 -13.00 23.06
C LEU A 727 36.80 -13.77 21.83
N PRO A 728 35.55 -14.29 21.78
CA PRO A 728 35.01 -14.91 20.55
C PRO A 728 34.86 -13.95 19.37
N CYS A 729 34.60 -12.63 19.64
CA CYS A 729 34.59 -11.61 18.59
C CYS A 729 35.98 -11.33 18.04
N ALA A 730 37.00 -11.52 18.85
CA ALA A 730 38.39 -11.24 18.53
C ALA A 730 39.10 -12.40 17.77
N ASP A 731 38.65 -13.64 17.98
CA ASP A 731 39.08 -14.81 17.21
C ASP A 731 38.31 -14.89 15.88
N VAL A 732 38.73 -14.07 14.93
CA VAL A 732 37.99 -13.93 13.65
C VAL A 732 38.33 -15.03 12.65
N ASN A 733 39.43 -15.74 12.84
CA ASN A 733 39.84 -16.88 11.99
C ASN A 733 39.33 -18.23 12.52
N GLY A 734 38.77 -18.26 13.75
CA GLY A 734 38.14 -19.45 14.35
C GLY A 734 39.12 -20.53 14.80
N ASP A 735 40.40 -20.19 15.03
CA ASP A 735 41.43 -21.17 15.45
C ASP A 735 41.54 -21.30 16.98
N SER A 736 40.70 -20.59 17.73
CA SER A 736 40.66 -20.51 19.19
C SER A 736 41.89 -19.83 19.82
N ILE A 737 42.66 -19.08 19.04
CA ILE A 737 43.83 -18.31 19.47
C ILE A 737 43.66 -16.87 19.01
N VAL A 738 43.58 -15.93 19.95
CA VAL A 738 43.50 -14.49 19.62
C VAL A 738 44.93 -13.95 19.47
N ASP A 739 45.39 -13.72 18.22
CA ASP A 739 46.74 -13.28 17.92
C ASP A 739 46.84 -12.28 16.74
N SER A 740 48.04 -12.13 16.18
CA SER A 740 48.28 -11.21 15.06
C SER A 740 47.64 -11.63 13.74
N SER A 741 47.18 -12.87 13.61
CA SER A 741 46.48 -13.33 12.41
C SER A 741 45.06 -12.76 12.35
N ASP A 742 44.39 -12.63 13.50
CA ASP A 742 43.09 -12.01 13.63
C ASP A 742 43.14 -10.51 13.30
N ILE A 743 44.14 -9.83 13.87
CA ILE A 743 44.38 -8.42 13.53
C ILE A 743 44.53 -8.23 12.02
N THR A 744 45.27 -9.12 11.38
CA THR A 744 45.49 -9.06 9.94
C THR A 744 44.20 -9.29 9.16
N LEU A 745 43.37 -10.21 9.61
CA LEU A 745 42.11 -10.55 8.93
C LEU A 745 41.08 -9.36 9.03
N ILE A 746 40.92 -8.80 10.22
CA ILE A 746 40.06 -7.60 10.40
C ILE A 746 40.56 -6.43 9.55
N ALA A 747 41.89 -6.19 9.55
CA ALA A 747 42.46 -5.11 8.74
C ALA A 747 42.24 -5.33 7.22
N ARG A 748 42.32 -6.60 6.75
CA ARG A 748 42.01 -6.94 5.35
C ARG A 748 40.54 -6.79 5.01
N TYR A 749 39.64 -7.12 5.93
CA TYR A 749 38.20 -6.89 5.78
C TYR A 749 37.89 -5.39 5.62
N LEU A 750 38.41 -4.57 6.51
CA LEU A 750 38.26 -3.11 6.44
C LEU A 750 38.89 -2.51 5.17
N ALA A 751 39.91 -3.12 4.62
CA ALA A 751 40.52 -2.73 3.36
C ALA A 751 39.81 -3.32 2.12
N HIS A 752 38.67 -4.01 2.29
CA HIS A 752 37.94 -4.73 1.22
C HIS A 752 38.77 -5.72 0.45
N LEU A 753 39.69 -6.41 1.13
CA LEU A 753 40.56 -7.46 0.56
C LEU A 753 40.05 -8.88 0.84
N VAL A 754 39.06 -9.00 1.72
CA VAL A 754 38.24 -10.19 2.00
C VAL A 754 36.80 -9.75 2.20
N ASP A 755 35.86 -10.60 1.83
CA ASP A 755 34.41 -10.23 1.81
C ASP A 755 33.74 -10.54 3.16
N ALA A 756 34.31 -11.33 4.04
CA ALA A 756 33.78 -11.70 5.35
C ALA A 756 34.92 -11.98 6.37
N LEU A 757 34.53 -11.91 7.66
CA LEU A 757 35.38 -12.27 8.82
C LEU A 757 34.98 -13.63 9.39
#